data_2417e561ed91e7b144570ede6c319cfc
#
_entry.id   2417e561ed91e7b144570ede6c319cfc
#
_cell.length_a   1.000
_cell.length_b   1.000
_cell.length_c   1.000
_cell.angle_alpha   90.00
_cell.angle_beta   90.00
_cell.angle_gamma   90.00
#
_symmetry.space_group_name_H-M   'P 1'
#
loop_
_entity.id
_entity.type
_entity.pdbx_description
1 polymer ?
#
loop_
_entity_poly.entity_id
_entity_poly.type
_entity_poly.pdbx_seq_one_letter_code
_entity_poly.pdbx_strand_id
1 'polypeptide(L)'
;MSSSSSVSTAPTIGASALNVPMLVSQLMATEQYPITALQNVTTSYQAKLTAFGQVQSAVSTFQSALQSLTSASSLQANTATASDPTVLSATALTSAAPGSYSLTVGNLAQSQSLVASGQTSLTNAIGTGATTTLSFDFGTITGTATGGIYGTGTTFTSAGGGIKTVTINSSNNSLQGIRDAINAANIGVSASIINDGSSTPYRLVLTSANTGAANSMKISVSGDATISSLLSYDPTSTTGQNLNQTIAALNANLAVNGLAVSKASNTISDIIPGVTVNLSKPSATPVTLTVAPDTATVTKNVNSFVTAYNALSTTLAKMTAYNPSTQTAAILQGNLAILNIKSDLNGILNTQAQGAGSLNSLAQIGINSQPDGTLAVNSGLLATALQNNFKDVAGLFAATGSASDSLVAYNTYTSSTQPGTYPVNITQLATLGSLTGSAAPGLTITAGVNDTINMAVNGTSATLTIPPATYSSAQALASEIQSLLNGSSAISAAGISVSAGINASGNLSISTNNYGSAYSVGLNGGNGASGLFGSAPVAAAGTDVQGTINGANATGVGQMLTSSSGNSQGLSILVSGGITGARGTVSYSNGYAYTMNNYLTSLLSSSGALTSSTNELNTNISDVAKQIASIQQGLIAKQAMYTAEYTALNNMMTTMTSTSAFLTQQLSKL
;
A
#
# COMPACT_ATOMS: atom_id res chain seq x y z
N MET A 1 71.57 -40.26 7.04
CA MET A 1 72.87 -40.34 7.75
C MET A 1 72.62 -40.83 9.14
N SER A 2 72.97 -42.06 9.39
CA SER A 2 72.88 -42.74 10.68
C SER A 2 73.99 -42.26 11.63
N SER A 3 73.64 -41.68 12.76
CA SER A 3 74.59 -41.48 13.83
C SER A 3 74.20 -42.44 14.98
N SER A 4 75.00 -43.52 15.10
CA SER A 4 75.03 -44.40 16.19
C SER A 4 75.60 -43.66 17.39
N SER A 5 74.80 -43.42 18.44
CA SER A 5 75.29 -43.03 19.74
C SER A 5 75.35 -44.28 20.64
N SER A 6 76.56 -44.59 21.03
CA SER A 6 76.94 -45.68 21.95
C SER A 6 76.21 -45.60 23.28
N VAL A 7 75.56 -46.71 23.65
CA VAL A 7 75.05 -46.95 25.00
C VAL A 7 76.22 -47.25 25.92
N SER A 8 76.56 -46.32 26.78
CA SER A 8 77.43 -46.59 27.95
C SER A 8 76.53 -47.13 29.09
N THR A 9 76.64 -48.42 29.32
CA THR A 9 76.04 -49.09 30.50
C THR A 9 76.99 -48.97 31.70
N ALA A 10 76.68 -48.03 32.56
CA ALA A 10 77.08 -48.13 33.96
C ALA A 10 75.83 -47.88 34.84
N PRO A 11 75.44 -48.80 35.71
CA PRO A 11 74.32 -48.58 36.57
C PRO A 11 74.75 -47.73 37.78
N THR A 12 74.70 -46.43 37.61
CA THR A 12 74.61 -45.53 38.77
C THR A 12 73.17 -45.53 39.24
N ILE A 13 72.89 -46.30 40.28
CA ILE A 13 71.65 -46.17 41.05
C ILE A 13 71.73 -44.83 41.80
N GLY A 14 71.58 -43.78 41.07
CA GLY A 14 71.24 -42.48 41.61
C GLY A 14 69.73 -42.36 41.57
N ALA A 15 69.07 -42.41 42.70
CA ALA A 15 67.66 -42.23 42.84
C ALA A 15 67.29 -40.78 42.36
N SER A 16 67.02 -40.63 41.10
CA SER A 16 66.38 -39.43 40.59
C SER A 16 64.96 -39.43 41.14
N ALA A 17 64.65 -38.47 42.03
CA ALA A 17 63.25 -38.21 42.44
C ALA A 17 62.34 -38.14 41.19
N LEU A 18 61.28 -38.90 41.23
CA LEU A 18 60.30 -38.84 40.14
C LEU A 18 59.80 -37.39 39.95
N ASN A 19 59.91 -36.88 38.78
CA ASN A 19 59.30 -35.57 38.45
C ASN A 19 57.76 -35.76 38.31
N VAL A 20 57.11 -35.85 39.50
CA VAL A 20 55.65 -36.08 39.57
C VAL A 20 54.86 -35.09 38.74
N PRO A 21 55.13 -33.77 38.76
CA PRO A 21 54.38 -32.79 37.89
C PRO A 21 54.50 -33.10 36.40
N MET A 22 55.68 -33.50 35.92
CA MET A 22 55.92 -33.83 34.52
C MET A 22 55.20 -35.11 34.09
N LEU A 23 55.24 -36.15 34.92
CA LEU A 23 54.56 -37.43 34.67
C LEU A 23 53.01 -37.23 34.62
N VAL A 24 52.48 -36.53 35.61
CA VAL A 24 51.06 -36.22 35.69
C VAL A 24 50.63 -35.37 34.46
N SER A 25 51.43 -34.36 34.07
CA SER A 25 51.16 -33.55 32.87
C SER A 25 51.13 -34.38 31.58
N GLN A 26 52.08 -35.35 31.41
CA GLN A 26 52.09 -36.23 30.23
C GLN A 26 50.88 -37.18 30.19
N LEU A 27 50.47 -37.73 31.34
CA LEU A 27 49.27 -38.56 31.42
C LEU A 27 48.02 -37.76 31.16
N MET A 28 47.90 -36.56 31.73
CA MET A 28 46.76 -35.67 31.52
C MET A 28 46.66 -35.20 30.07
N ALA A 29 47.75 -35.02 29.34
CA ALA A 29 47.75 -34.70 27.91
C ALA A 29 47.02 -35.75 27.06
N THR A 30 47.19 -37.05 27.41
CA THR A 30 46.51 -38.18 26.75
C THR A 30 45.00 -38.18 27.08
N GLU A 31 44.66 -37.87 28.32
CA GLU A 31 43.26 -37.82 28.78
C GLU A 31 42.46 -36.65 28.19
N GLN A 32 43.12 -35.66 27.57
CA GLN A 32 42.46 -34.51 26.91
C GLN A 32 41.98 -34.81 25.49
N TYR A 33 42.35 -35.92 24.85
CA TYR A 33 41.91 -36.27 23.50
C TYR A 33 40.38 -36.23 23.29
N PRO A 34 39.55 -36.72 24.22
CA PRO A 34 38.09 -36.65 24.08
C PRO A 34 37.57 -35.21 24.01
N ILE A 35 38.16 -34.28 24.78
CA ILE A 35 37.79 -32.85 24.74
C ILE A 35 38.12 -32.26 23.38
N THR A 36 39.31 -32.52 22.83
CA THR A 36 39.72 -32.05 21.51
C THR A 36 38.79 -32.59 20.41
N ALA A 37 38.39 -33.87 20.49
CA ALA A 37 37.44 -34.46 19.57
C ALA A 37 36.08 -33.76 19.63
N LEU A 38 35.55 -33.50 20.84
CA LEU A 38 34.29 -32.76 21.02
C LEU A 38 34.37 -31.28 20.57
N GLN A 39 35.52 -30.62 20.77
CA GLN A 39 35.78 -29.28 20.26
C GLN A 39 35.73 -29.26 18.73
N ASN A 40 36.28 -30.28 18.06
CA ASN A 40 36.19 -30.41 16.59
C ASN A 40 34.75 -30.60 16.14
N VAL A 41 33.94 -31.37 16.87
CA VAL A 41 32.49 -31.51 16.62
C VAL A 41 31.78 -30.17 16.79
N THR A 42 32.07 -29.43 17.86
CA THR A 42 31.52 -28.07 18.07
C THR A 42 31.85 -27.14 16.90
N THR A 43 33.12 -27.13 16.46
CA THR A 43 33.56 -26.35 15.31
C THR A 43 32.80 -26.71 14.02
N SER A 44 32.56 -28.02 13.82
CA SER A 44 31.76 -28.51 12.69
C SER A 44 30.30 -28.01 12.76
N TYR A 45 29.67 -28.07 13.93
CA TYR A 45 28.31 -27.58 14.12
C TYR A 45 28.21 -26.05 13.93
N GLN A 46 29.19 -25.30 14.43
CA GLN A 46 29.27 -23.85 14.22
C GLN A 46 29.46 -23.50 12.73
N ALA A 47 30.26 -24.24 11.99
CA ALA A 47 30.42 -24.07 10.56
C ALA A 47 29.11 -24.36 9.80
N LYS A 48 28.36 -25.43 10.20
CA LYS A 48 27.04 -25.73 9.65
C LYS A 48 26.04 -24.60 9.96
N LEU A 49 26.02 -24.08 11.18
CA LEU A 49 25.16 -22.98 11.60
C LEU A 49 25.43 -21.73 10.76
N THR A 50 26.70 -21.41 10.51
CA THR A 50 27.11 -20.32 9.63
C THR A 50 26.60 -20.55 8.19
N ALA A 51 26.72 -21.77 7.68
CA ALA A 51 26.24 -22.13 6.35
C ALA A 51 24.71 -22.02 6.23
N PHE A 52 23.95 -22.44 7.24
CA PHE A 52 22.51 -22.22 7.30
C PHE A 52 22.14 -20.73 7.35
N GLY A 53 22.89 -19.91 8.09
CA GLY A 53 22.73 -18.46 8.10
C GLY A 53 22.89 -17.83 6.69
N GLN A 54 23.86 -18.32 5.91
CA GLN A 54 24.04 -17.88 4.52
C GLN A 54 22.88 -18.30 3.63
N VAL A 55 22.38 -19.53 3.78
CA VAL A 55 21.18 -20.00 3.06
C VAL A 55 19.96 -19.17 3.45
N GLN A 56 19.74 -18.92 4.73
CA GLN A 56 18.63 -18.09 5.21
C GLN A 56 18.68 -16.67 4.65
N SER A 57 19.87 -16.07 4.59
CA SER A 57 20.07 -14.75 3.98
C SER A 57 19.76 -14.77 2.47
N ALA A 58 20.20 -15.80 1.73
CA ALA A 58 19.92 -15.94 0.30
C ALA A 58 18.40 -16.14 0.04
N VAL A 59 17.73 -16.95 0.86
CA VAL A 59 16.27 -17.16 0.84
C VAL A 59 15.53 -15.83 1.08
N SER A 60 15.92 -15.08 2.10
CA SER A 60 15.30 -13.77 2.41
C SER A 60 15.52 -12.75 1.30
N THR A 61 16.71 -12.72 0.69
CA THR A 61 17.00 -11.85 -0.46
C THR A 61 16.14 -12.21 -1.67
N PHE A 62 15.99 -13.50 -1.95
CA PHE A 62 15.12 -13.98 -3.02
C PHE A 62 13.65 -13.65 -2.73
N GLN A 63 13.18 -13.85 -1.50
CA GLN A 63 11.83 -13.46 -1.08
C GLN A 63 11.57 -11.96 -1.31
N SER A 64 12.53 -11.11 -0.96
CA SER A 64 12.41 -9.66 -1.20
C SER A 64 12.28 -9.32 -2.69
N ALA A 65 13.00 -10.02 -3.56
CA ALA A 65 12.90 -9.82 -5.01
C ALA A 65 11.54 -10.28 -5.58
N LEU A 66 10.88 -11.26 -4.95
CA LEU A 66 9.55 -11.73 -5.35
C LEU A 66 8.44 -10.73 -5.05
N GLN A 67 8.57 -9.88 -4.03
CA GLN A 67 7.49 -9.01 -3.55
C GLN A 67 6.89 -8.14 -4.66
N SER A 68 7.73 -7.59 -5.54
CA SER A 68 7.29 -6.76 -6.67
C SER A 68 6.50 -7.54 -7.73
N LEU A 69 6.63 -8.87 -7.75
CA LEU A 69 5.94 -9.78 -8.68
C LEU A 69 4.71 -10.46 -8.05
N THR A 70 4.51 -10.38 -6.73
CA THR A 70 3.33 -10.96 -6.07
C THR A 70 2.10 -10.06 -6.14
N SER A 71 2.27 -8.76 -6.42
CA SER A 71 1.19 -7.78 -6.50
C SER A 71 0.65 -7.67 -7.93
N ALA A 72 -0.59 -8.08 -8.13
CA ALA A 72 -1.29 -7.94 -9.41
C ALA A 72 -1.37 -6.47 -9.88
N SER A 73 -1.61 -5.54 -8.96
CA SER A 73 -1.68 -4.10 -9.28
C SER A 73 -0.35 -3.54 -9.77
N SER A 74 0.78 -4.01 -9.22
CA SER A 74 2.11 -3.61 -9.67
C SER A 74 2.46 -4.17 -11.06
N LEU A 75 2.02 -5.40 -11.34
CA LEU A 75 2.28 -6.07 -12.63
C LEU A 75 1.34 -5.60 -13.74
N GLN A 76 0.18 -5.04 -13.40
CA GLN A 76 -0.80 -4.53 -14.36
C GLN A 76 -0.82 -2.99 -14.40
N ALA A 77 0.20 -2.34 -13.85
CA ALA A 77 0.32 -0.89 -13.86
C ALA A 77 0.39 -0.36 -15.30
N ASN A 78 -0.21 0.82 -15.50
CA ASN A 78 -0.05 1.60 -16.71
C ASN A 78 0.88 2.79 -16.44
N THR A 79 1.62 3.19 -17.45
CA THR A 79 2.36 4.45 -17.46
C THR A 79 1.61 5.48 -18.28
N ALA A 80 1.75 6.76 -17.91
CA ALA A 80 1.30 7.90 -18.70
C ALA A 80 2.50 8.79 -18.98
N THR A 81 2.98 8.75 -20.22
CA THR A 81 4.20 9.46 -20.64
C THR A 81 3.87 10.61 -21.56
N ALA A 82 4.29 11.81 -21.18
CA ALA A 82 4.17 13.01 -22.02
C ALA A 82 5.38 13.17 -22.94
N SER A 83 5.16 13.57 -24.20
CA SER A 83 6.24 13.88 -25.15
C SER A 83 7.08 15.10 -24.73
N ASP A 84 6.50 15.99 -23.91
CA ASP A 84 7.20 17.09 -23.25
C ASP A 84 6.85 17.11 -21.75
N PRO A 85 7.66 16.49 -20.88
CA PRO A 85 7.41 16.45 -19.44
C PRO A 85 7.59 17.82 -18.76
N THR A 86 8.13 18.84 -19.44
CA THR A 86 8.21 20.19 -18.91
C THR A 86 6.89 20.95 -19.01
N VAL A 87 5.99 20.55 -19.90
CA VAL A 87 4.65 21.13 -20.10
C VAL A 87 3.64 20.46 -19.18
N LEU A 88 3.63 19.14 -19.17
CA LEU A 88 2.75 18.37 -18.31
C LEU A 88 3.39 17.02 -17.92
N SER A 89 3.00 16.50 -16.77
CA SER A 89 3.24 15.14 -16.35
C SER A 89 1.91 14.43 -16.10
N ALA A 90 1.91 13.10 -16.13
CA ALA A 90 0.69 12.36 -15.81
C ALA A 90 1.00 11.05 -15.11
N THR A 91 0.01 10.53 -14.38
CA THR A 91 0.00 9.20 -13.80
C THR A 91 -1.23 8.45 -14.28
N ALA A 92 -1.12 7.14 -14.46
CA ALA A 92 -2.24 6.29 -14.88
C ALA A 92 -2.54 5.22 -13.84
N LEU A 93 -3.80 4.98 -13.58
CA LEU A 93 -4.29 3.83 -12.81
C LEU A 93 -4.30 2.56 -13.70
N THR A 94 -4.41 1.40 -13.09
CA THR A 94 -4.58 0.12 -13.81
C THR A 94 -5.85 0.08 -14.66
N SER A 95 -6.86 0.87 -14.31
CA SER A 95 -8.13 1.02 -15.06
C SER A 95 -8.02 1.98 -16.25
N ALA A 96 -6.93 2.72 -16.41
CA ALA A 96 -6.76 3.64 -17.53
C ALA A 96 -6.68 2.86 -18.85
N ALA A 97 -7.47 3.28 -19.83
CA ALA A 97 -7.42 2.65 -21.15
C ALA A 97 -6.14 3.08 -21.90
N PRO A 98 -5.35 2.12 -22.43
CA PRO A 98 -4.22 2.45 -23.28
C PRO A 98 -4.62 3.26 -24.50
N GLY A 99 -3.81 4.27 -24.84
CA GLY A 99 -4.08 5.16 -25.97
C GLY A 99 -3.18 6.37 -25.99
N SER A 100 -3.30 7.19 -27.03
CA SER A 100 -2.57 8.45 -27.18
C SER A 100 -3.54 9.62 -27.22
N TYR A 101 -3.26 10.65 -26.45
CA TYR A 101 -4.07 11.85 -26.31
C TYR A 101 -3.21 13.07 -26.68
N SER A 102 -3.77 13.96 -27.50
CA SER A 102 -3.12 15.21 -27.86
C SER A 102 -3.61 16.32 -26.93
N LEU A 103 -2.72 16.91 -26.13
CA LEU A 103 -3.05 17.96 -25.17
C LEU A 103 -2.36 19.27 -25.56
N THR A 104 -3.12 20.37 -25.59
CA THR A 104 -2.61 21.74 -25.76
C THR A 104 -2.99 22.55 -24.54
N VAL A 105 -2.03 23.16 -23.85
CA VAL A 105 -2.26 23.92 -22.61
C VAL A 105 -2.24 25.41 -22.92
N GLY A 106 -3.40 26.05 -22.90
CA GLY A 106 -3.54 27.48 -23.18
C GLY A 106 -3.03 28.36 -22.04
N ASN A 107 -3.49 28.08 -20.83
CA ASN A 107 -3.02 28.73 -19.60
C ASN A 107 -3.21 27.80 -18.39
N LEU A 108 -2.50 28.12 -17.31
CA LEU A 108 -2.62 27.42 -16.03
C LEU A 108 -3.75 28.03 -15.17
N ALA A 109 -4.28 27.23 -14.25
CA ALA A 109 -5.12 27.72 -13.16
C ALA A 109 -4.28 28.56 -12.20
N GLN A 110 -4.83 29.68 -11.76
CA GLN A 110 -4.18 30.62 -10.85
C GLN A 110 -5.08 30.93 -9.65
N SER A 111 -4.47 31.17 -8.50
CA SER A 111 -5.13 31.70 -7.30
C SER A 111 -5.18 33.22 -7.38
N GLN A 112 -6.26 33.82 -6.88
CA GLN A 112 -6.30 35.28 -6.74
C GLN A 112 -5.32 35.77 -5.67
N SER A 113 -4.64 36.88 -5.96
CA SER A 113 -3.84 37.61 -4.98
C SER A 113 -4.28 39.06 -4.91
N LEU A 114 -4.63 39.51 -3.71
CA LEU A 114 -5.06 40.87 -3.39
C LEU A 114 -4.05 41.49 -2.42
N VAL A 115 -3.66 42.75 -2.66
CA VAL A 115 -2.66 43.46 -1.86
C VAL A 115 -3.27 44.71 -1.27
N ALA A 116 -3.15 44.89 0.05
CA ALA A 116 -3.58 46.05 0.77
C ALA A 116 -2.61 47.24 0.60
N SER A 117 -3.10 48.46 0.85
CA SER A 117 -2.23 49.64 0.99
C SER A 117 -1.17 49.44 2.10
N GLY A 118 0.02 50.05 1.91
CA GLY A 118 1.14 49.87 2.80
C GLY A 118 0.90 50.49 4.19
N GLN A 119 1.46 49.85 5.20
CA GLN A 119 1.48 50.33 6.61
C GLN A 119 2.91 50.57 7.05
N THR A 120 3.10 51.52 8.00
CA THR A 120 4.43 51.88 8.53
C THR A 120 4.93 50.91 9.62
N SER A 121 4.04 50.10 10.20
CA SER A 121 4.35 49.20 11.32
C SER A 121 3.61 47.87 11.18
N LEU A 122 4.25 46.80 11.63
CA LEU A 122 3.66 45.46 11.73
C LEU A 122 2.73 45.33 12.95
N THR A 123 3.06 46.04 14.03
CA THR A 123 2.50 45.79 15.37
C THR A 123 1.61 46.93 15.89
N ASN A 124 1.66 48.12 15.26
CA ASN A 124 0.78 49.22 15.66
C ASN A 124 -0.67 48.87 15.38
N ALA A 125 -1.55 49.27 16.31
CA ALA A 125 -2.99 49.08 16.15
C ALA A 125 -3.52 49.84 14.91
N ILE A 126 -4.38 49.22 14.13
CA ILE A 126 -5.08 49.76 12.98
C ILE A 126 -6.53 50.04 13.41
N GLY A 127 -6.95 51.30 13.30
CA GLY A 127 -8.28 51.72 13.72
C GLY A 127 -8.46 51.82 15.24
N THR A 128 -9.72 51.83 15.67
CA THR A 128 -10.11 52.11 17.07
C THR A 128 -10.10 50.86 17.95
N GLY A 129 -9.94 49.67 17.39
CA GLY A 129 -10.07 48.39 18.09
C GLY A 129 -11.51 47.94 18.32
N ALA A 130 -12.48 48.60 17.70
CA ALA A 130 -13.87 48.16 17.69
C ALA A 130 -14.00 46.77 17.02
N THR A 131 -14.87 45.93 17.59
CA THR A 131 -15.11 44.60 16.99
C THR A 131 -15.53 44.73 15.54
N THR A 132 -14.76 44.14 14.66
CA THR A 132 -14.88 44.22 13.22
C THR A 132 -14.99 42.82 12.63
N THR A 133 -15.95 42.58 11.77
CA THR A 133 -16.14 41.31 11.07
C THR A 133 -15.69 41.44 9.62
N LEU A 134 -14.70 40.64 9.24
CA LEU A 134 -14.30 40.45 7.86
C LEU A 134 -15.12 39.27 7.32
N SER A 135 -15.88 39.49 6.24
CA SER A 135 -16.72 38.47 5.59
C SER A 135 -16.16 38.18 4.19
N PHE A 136 -15.78 36.95 3.96
CA PHE A 136 -15.22 36.46 2.71
C PHE A 136 -16.27 35.63 1.96
N ASP A 137 -16.59 36.03 0.74
CA ASP A 137 -17.36 35.25 -0.22
C ASP A 137 -16.48 34.87 -1.41
N PHE A 138 -16.59 33.62 -1.86
CA PHE A 138 -15.84 33.11 -3.02
C PHE A 138 -16.78 32.97 -4.19
N GLY A 139 -16.32 33.39 -5.38
CA GLY A 139 -17.15 33.37 -6.57
C GLY A 139 -16.39 33.72 -7.83
N THR A 140 -17.10 33.80 -8.92
CA THR A 140 -16.54 34.16 -10.21
C THR A 140 -16.75 35.66 -10.47
N ILE A 141 -15.66 36.37 -10.77
CA ILE A 141 -15.69 37.74 -11.24
C ILE A 141 -15.76 37.74 -12.78
N THR A 142 -16.77 38.41 -13.36
CA THR A 142 -16.86 38.60 -14.79
C THR A 142 -16.68 40.09 -15.09
N GLY A 143 -15.56 40.44 -15.69
CA GLY A 143 -15.15 41.81 -15.98
C GLY A 143 -13.64 41.88 -16.23
N THR A 144 -13.15 43.05 -16.64
CA THR A 144 -11.73 43.26 -16.88
C THR A 144 -11.18 44.23 -15.84
N ALA A 145 -10.10 43.83 -15.14
CA ALA A 145 -9.38 44.72 -14.27
C ALA A 145 -8.29 45.48 -15.03
N THR A 146 -8.18 46.79 -14.80
CA THR A 146 -7.09 47.63 -15.29
C THR A 146 -6.28 48.12 -14.10
N GLY A 147 -4.98 47.81 -14.05
CA GLY A 147 -4.12 48.11 -12.89
C GLY A 147 -4.59 47.46 -11.59
N GLY A 148 -5.28 46.32 -11.66
CA GLY A 148 -5.77 45.56 -10.51
C GLY A 148 -7.12 46.00 -9.95
N ILE A 149 -7.81 46.96 -10.64
CA ILE A 149 -9.12 47.51 -10.27
C ILE A 149 -10.12 47.16 -11.34
N TYR A 150 -11.29 46.66 -10.97
CA TYR A 150 -12.39 46.36 -11.89
C TYR A 150 -13.24 47.60 -12.22
N GLY A 151 -13.64 47.70 -13.46
CA GLY A 151 -14.49 48.79 -13.98
C GLY A 151 -15.99 48.57 -13.74
N THR A 152 -16.77 49.58 -14.15
CA THR A 152 -18.24 49.50 -14.17
C THR A 152 -18.75 48.34 -15.04
N GLY A 153 -19.83 47.71 -14.61
CA GLY A 153 -20.42 46.55 -15.32
C GLY A 153 -19.79 45.20 -14.93
N THR A 154 -18.78 45.17 -14.02
CA THR A 154 -18.26 43.94 -13.45
C THR A 154 -19.32 43.26 -12.58
N THR A 155 -19.46 41.96 -12.71
CA THR A 155 -20.35 41.13 -11.88
C THR A 155 -19.58 40.16 -11.02
N PHE A 156 -20.13 39.81 -9.86
CA PHE A 156 -19.64 38.75 -8.99
C PHE A 156 -20.76 37.73 -8.76
N THR A 157 -20.49 36.48 -9.10
CA THR A 157 -21.42 35.36 -8.88
C THR A 157 -20.84 34.46 -7.81
N SER A 158 -21.47 34.42 -6.63
CA SER A 158 -21.03 33.56 -5.52
C SER A 158 -21.07 32.09 -5.91
N ALA A 159 -20.06 31.34 -5.47
CA ALA A 159 -19.95 29.88 -5.68
C ALA A 159 -20.87 29.06 -4.77
N GLY A 160 -21.61 29.68 -3.85
CA GLY A 160 -22.57 29.00 -2.97
C GLY A 160 -21.97 28.27 -1.77
N GLY A 161 -20.67 28.42 -1.52
CA GLY A 161 -19.97 27.79 -0.38
C GLY A 161 -20.23 28.45 0.99
N GLY A 162 -21.10 29.46 1.04
CA GLY A 162 -21.41 30.27 2.22
C GLY A 162 -20.31 31.27 2.57
N ILE A 163 -20.72 32.38 3.20
CA ILE A 163 -19.81 33.44 3.64
C ILE A 163 -18.98 32.93 4.84
N LYS A 164 -17.67 33.12 4.80
CA LYS A 164 -16.74 32.83 5.87
C LYS A 164 -16.37 34.13 6.61
N THR A 165 -16.28 34.08 7.94
CA THR A 165 -16.04 35.27 8.72
C THR A 165 -14.81 35.17 9.61
N VAL A 166 -14.13 36.32 9.80
CA VAL A 166 -13.03 36.49 10.74
C VAL A 166 -13.31 37.73 11.60
N THR A 167 -13.14 37.61 12.91
CA THR A 167 -13.36 38.71 13.85
C THR A 167 -12.02 39.36 14.20
N ILE A 168 -11.95 40.67 14.04
CA ILE A 168 -10.84 41.53 14.45
C ILE A 168 -11.33 42.41 15.60
N ASN A 169 -10.53 42.57 16.65
CA ASN A 169 -10.81 43.41 17.82
C ASN A 169 -9.50 44.02 18.35
N SER A 170 -9.56 44.71 19.47
CA SER A 170 -8.38 45.38 20.06
C SER A 170 -7.20 44.47 20.39
N SER A 171 -7.38 43.15 20.47
CA SER A 171 -6.28 42.22 20.75
C SER A 171 -5.52 41.78 19.49
N ASN A 172 -6.09 41.93 18.28
CA ASN A 172 -5.55 41.47 17.02
C ASN A 172 -5.68 42.45 15.84
N ASN A 173 -5.90 43.77 16.12
CA ASN A 173 -6.08 44.80 15.09
C ASN A 173 -4.77 45.39 14.54
N SER A 174 -3.62 44.81 14.80
CA SER A 174 -2.37 45.14 14.10
C SER A 174 -2.30 44.38 12.75
N LEU A 175 -1.41 44.84 11.84
CA LEU A 175 -1.24 44.16 10.56
C LEU A 175 -0.86 42.67 10.74
N GLN A 176 0.01 42.39 11.72
CA GLN A 176 0.39 41.01 12.10
C GLN A 176 -0.80 40.24 12.71
N GLY A 177 -1.55 40.89 13.61
CA GLY A 177 -2.71 40.25 14.25
C GLY A 177 -3.82 39.92 13.25
N ILE A 178 -4.08 40.79 12.27
CA ILE A 178 -5.04 40.55 11.18
C ILE A 178 -4.58 39.36 10.34
N ARG A 179 -3.30 39.32 9.93
CA ARG A 179 -2.71 38.17 9.21
C ARG A 179 -2.94 36.86 9.97
N ASP A 180 -2.60 36.86 11.26
CA ASP A 180 -2.67 35.65 12.08
C ASP A 180 -4.12 35.21 12.30
N ALA A 181 -5.05 36.15 12.50
CA ALA A 181 -6.47 35.86 12.63
C ALA A 181 -7.05 35.22 11.35
N ILE A 182 -6.71 35.75 10.16
CA ILE A 182 -7.16 35.19 8.88
C ILE A 182 -6.62 33.77 8.69
N ASN A 183 -5.31 33.56 8.95
CA ASN A 183 -4.70 32.25 8.78
C ASN A 183 -5.24 31.22 9.80
N ALA A 184 -5.47 31.62 11.04
CA ALA A 184 -6.03 30.74 12.07
C ALA A 184 -7.47 30.32 11.77
N ALA A 185 -8.23 31.15 11.04
CA ALA A 185 -9.61 30.85 10.70
C ALA A 185 -9.79 29.75 9.63
N ASN A 186 -8.72 29.38 8.90
CA ASN A 186 -8.72 28.34 7.84
C ASN A 186 -9.90 28.46 6.85
N ILE A 187 -10.19 29.67 6.43
CA ILE A 187 -11.37 30.01 5.61
C ILE A 187 -11.14 29.89 4.09
N GLY A 188 -10.01 29.33 3.66
CA GLY A 188 -9.64 29.24 2.23
C GLY A 188 -8.87 30.47 1.73
N VAL A 189 -8.35 31.30 2.63
CA VAL A 189 -7.46 32.44 2.36
C VAL A 189 -6.16 32.27 3.13
N SER A 190 -5.04 32.49 2.47
CA SER A 190 -3.73 32.62 3.08
C SER A 190 -3.35 34.10 3.14
N ALA A 191 -3.02 34.60 4.32
CA ALA A 191 -2.57 35.97 4.55
C ALA A 191 -1.06 36.00 4.82
N SER A 192 -0.34 36.89 4.14
CA SER A 192 1.08 37.13 4.35
C SER A 192 1.37 38.62 4.37
N ILE A 193 2.53 39.02 4.90
CA ILE A 193 2.97 40.43 4.89
C ILE A 193 4.26 40.50 4.10
N ILE A 194 4.29 41.41 3.11
CA ILE A 194 5.47 41.69 2.28
C ILE A 194 5.99 43.08 2.64
N ASN A 195 7.31 43.21 2.75
CA ASN A 195 8.00 44.49 2.87
C ASN A 195 8.49 44.88 1.48
N ASP A 196 7.93 45.96 0.90
CA ASP A 196 8.24 46.45 -0.45
C ASP A 196 9.34 47.54 -0.45
N GLY A 197 9.88 47.90 0.70
CA GLY A 197 10.95 48.91 0.86
C GLY A 197 10.51 50.37 0.69
N SER A 198 9.21 50.66 0.56
CA SER A 198 8.67 52.01 0.46
C SER A 198 8.58 52.72 1.83
N SER A 199 8.10 53.97 1.84
CA SER A 199 7.85 54.71 3.08
C SER A 199 6.75 54.09 3.97
N THR A 200 5.86 53.27 3.39
CA THR A 200 4.86 52.44 4.09
C THR A 200 5.07 50.97 3.69
N PRO A 201 6.15 50.34 4.21
CA PRO A 201 6.70 49.15 3.55
C PRO A 201 5.91 47.88 3.74
N TYR A 202 5.04 47.79 4.73
CA TYR A 202 4.38 46.54 5.10
C TYR A 202 3.01 46.42 4.46
N ARG A 203 2.87 45.46 3.52
CA ARG A 203 1.64 45.21 2.81
C ARG A 203 1.06 43.86 3.16
N LEU A 204 -0.20 43.82 3.55
CA LEU A 204 -0.93 42.58 3.71
C LEU A 204 -1.30 42.05 2.32
N VAL A 205 -0.95 40.82 2.06
CA VAL A 205 -1.29 40.07 0.83
C VAL A 205 -2.24 38.96 1.20
N LEU A 206 -3.39 38.91 0.55
CA LEU A 206 -4.40 37.88 0.70
C LEU A 206 -4.41 37.03 -0.56
N THR A 207 -4.15 35.73 -0.42
CA THR A 207 -4.14 34.79 -1.55
C THR A 207 -5.21 33.73 -1.34
N SER A 208 -6.03 33.47 -2.34
CA SER A 208 -6.97 32.35 -2.34
C SER A 208 -6.18 31.04 -2.23
N ALA A 209 -6.56 30.15 -1.33
CA ALA A 209 -5.88 28.86 -1.12
C ALA A 209 -6.04 27.93 -2.32
N ASN A 210 -7.14 28.08 -3.07
CA ASN A 210 -7.44 27.29 -4.25
C ASN A 210 -7.29 28.12 -5.52
N THR A 211 -6.83 27.49 -6.59
CA THR A 211 -6.84 28.06 -7.94
C THR A 211 -8.23 28.02 -8.56
N GLY A 212 -8.42 28.72 -9.66
CA GLY A 212 -9.66 28.67 -10.46
C GLY A 212 -10.54 29.90 -10.28
N ALA A 213 -11.22 30.28 -11.34
CA ALA A 213 -12.02 31.51 -11.43
C ALA A 213 -13.09 31.66 -10.34
N ALA A 214 -13.70 30.52 -9.92
CA ALA A 214 -14.71 30.48 -8.86
C ALA A 214 -14.15 30.72 -7.44
N ASN A 215 -12.83 30.83 -7.28
CA ASN A 215 -12.14 31.12 -6.03
C ASN A 215 -11.67 32.60 -5.97
N SER A 216 -12.25 33.49 -6.77
CA SER A 216 -12.09 34.93 -6.61
C SER A 216 -12.79 35.39 -5.33
N MET A 217 -12.18 36.32 -4.61
CA MET A 217 -12.70 36.82 -3.33
C MET A 217 -13.53 38.07 -3.52
N LYS A 218 -14.62 38.18 -2.76
CA LYS A 218 -15.29 39.41 -2.37
C LYS A 218 -15.21 39.54 -0.87
N ILE A 219 -14.71 40.68 -0.36
CA ILE A 219 -14.46 40.91 1.06
C ILE A 219 -15.28 42.12 1.53
N SER A 220 -16.24 41.84 2.42
CA SER A 220 -17.03 42.87 3.09
C SER A 220 -16.53 43.04 4.52
N VAL A 221 -16.42 44.28 4.98
CA VAL A 221 -15.93 44.61 6.33
C VAL A 221 -17.02 45.42 7.03
N SER A 222 -17.43 44.95 8.23
CA SER A 222 -18.41 45.64 9.08
C SER A 222 -17.79 45.90 10.47
N GLY A 223 -17.80 47.16 10.93
CA GLY A 223 -17.22 47.59 12.20
C GLY A 223 -16.31 48.81 12.00
N ASP A 224 -15.02 48.69 12.26
CA ASP A 224 -14.05 49.77 12.19
C ASP A 224 -13.84 50.27 10.77
N ALA A 225 -14.03 51.59 10.58
CA ALA A 225 -13.93 52.25 9.26
C ALA A 225 -12.48 52.23 8.70
N THR A 226 -11.46 52.23 9.57
CA THR A 226 -10.05 52.18 9.14
C THR A 226 -9.70 50.78 8.59
N ILE A 227 -10.16 49.73 9.26
CA ILE A 227 -10.02 48.35 8.75
C ILE A 227 -10.83 48.16 7.47
N SER A 228 -12.03 48.75 7.41
CA SER A 228 -12.85 48.71 6.19
C SER A 228 -12.16 49.38 4.98
N SER A 229 -11.57 50.55 5.16
CA SER A 229 -10.81 51.23 4.12
C SER A 229 -9.51 50.56 3.74
N LEU A 230 -8.98 49.62 4.57
CA LEU A 230 -7.79 48.83 4.28
C LEU A 230 -8.13 47.51 3.53
N LEU A 231 -9.22 46.81 3.90
CA LEU A 231 -9.43 45.43 3.55
C LEU A 231 -10.73 45.15 2.73
N SER A 232 -11.65 46.10 2.58
CA SER A 232 -12.84 45.88 1.74
C SER A 232 -12.44 45.67 0.29
N TYR A 233 -13.05 44.66 -0.35
CA TYR A 233 -12.87 44.37 -1.76
C TYR A 233 -14.17 43.87 -2.38
N ASP A 234 -14.85 44.79 -3.06
CA ASP A 234 -16.03 44.46 -3.85
C ASP A 234 -15.75 44.77 -5.35
N PRO A 235 -15.49 43.73 -6.17
CA PRO A 235 -15.17 43.90 -7.57
C PRO A 235 -16.34 44.50 -8.40
N THR A 236 -17.57 44.53 -7.85
CA THR A 236 -18.74 45.11 -8.54
C THR A 236 -18.89 46.62 -8.29
N SER A 237 -18.11 47.15 -7.34
CA SER A 237 -18.15 48.58 -6.95
C SER A 237 -16.89 49.30 -7.37
N THR A 238 -16.98 50.46 -7.95
CA THR A 238 -15.82 51.28 -8.29
C THR A 238 -15.17 51.99 -7.09
N THR A 239 -15.83 52.01 -5.92
CA THR A 239 -15.35 52.67 -4.69
C THR A 239 -15.04 51.68 -3.56
N GLY A 240 -15.41 50.42 -3.69
CA GLY A 240 -15.24 49.36 -2.67
C GLY A 240 -14.02 48.44 -2.89
N GLN A 241 -13.09 48.83 -3.76
CA GLN A 241 -11.90 48.03 -4.08
C GLN A 241 -10.67 48.64 -3.41
N ASN A 242 -10.57 48.44 -2.09
CA ASN A 242 -9.43 48.95 -1.28
C ASN A 242 -8.19 48.07 -1.35
N LEU A 243 -8.37 46.82 -1.84
CA LEU A 243 -7.29 45.90 -2.17
C LEU A 243 -7.04 45.93 -3.67
N ASN A 244 -5.76 45.89 -4.07
CA ASN A 244 -5.36 45.83 -5.47
C ASN A 244 -5.17 44.36 -5.87
N GLN A 245 -5.81 43.91 -6.94
CA GLN A 245 -5.61 42.58 -7.50
C GLN A 245 -4.29 42.54 -8.27
N THR A 246 -3.31 41.79 -7.75
CA THR A 246 -2.03 41.60 -8.45
C THR A 246 -2.04 40.35 -9.33
N ILE A 247 -2.83 39.34 -8.95
CA ILE A 247 -3.04 38.09 -9.72
C ILE A 247 -4.54 37.80 -9.75
N ALA A 248 -5.10 37.58 -10.94
CA ALA A 248 -6.49 37.14 -11.09
C ALA A 248 -6.60 35.63 -10.86
N ALA A 249 -7.71 35.19 -10.25
CA ALA A 249 -8.07 33.79 -10.22
C ALA A 249 -8.45 33.33 -11.64
N LEU A 250 -7.82 32.29 -12.15
CA LEU A 250 -8.06 31.76 -13.48
C LEU A 250 -8.21 30.24 -13.45
N ASN A 251 -9.06 29.73 -14.30
CA ASN A 251 -9.09 28.30 -14.60
C ASN A 251 -7.92 27.94 -15.54
N ALA A 252 -7.43 26.70 -15.43
CA ALA A 252 -6.62 26.10 -16.48
C ALA A 252 -7.50 25.85 -17.70
N ASN A 253 -7.06 26.33 -18.86
CA ASN A 253 -7.72 26.09 -20.14
C ASN A 253 -6.80 25.25 -21.02
N LEU A 254 -7.29 24.10 -21.44
CA LEU A 254 -6.55 23.15 -22.27
C LEU A 254 -7.48 22.57 -23.35
N ALA A 255 -6.91 21.96 -24.38
CA ALA A 255 -7.66 21.13 -25.30
C ALA A 255 -7.14 19.70 -25.25
N VAL A 256 -8.05 18.73 -25.24
CA VAL A 256 -7.75 17.29 -25.30
C VAL A 256 -8.33 16.75 -26.59
N ASN A 257 -7.50 16.26 -27.49
CA ASN A 257 -7.89 15.81 -28.84
C ASN A 257 -8.72 16.88 -29.60
N GLY A 258 -8.40 18.18 -29.39
CA GLY A 258 -9.13 19.31 -29.97
C GLY A 258 -10.38 19.74 -29.20
N LEU A 259 -10.84 19.02 -28.19
CA LEU A 259 -11.95 19.40 -27.34
C LEU A 259 -11.48 20.36 -26.24
N ALA A 260 -12.04 21.56 -26.18
CA ALA A 260 -11.71 22.55 -25.15
C ALA A 260 -12.24 22.12 -23.78
N VAL A 261 -11.38 22.23 -22.77
CA VAL A 261 -11.64 21.88 -21.37
C VAL A 261 -11.18 23.03 -20.49
N SER A 262 -12.00 23.38 -19.48
CA SER A 262 -11.66 24.37 -18.46
C SER A 262 -11.76 23.73 -17.07
N LYS A 263 -10.70 23.84 -16.24
CA LYS A 263 -10.61 23.24 -14.91
C LYS A 263 -10.08 24.23 -13.88
N ALA A 264 -10.60 24.17 -12.68
CA ALA A 264 -10.19 25.06 -11.60
C ALA A 264 -8.79 24.73 -11.03
N SER A 265 -8.22 23.57 -11.36
CA SER A 265 -6.93 23.09 -10.84
C SER A 265 -5.97 22.74 -11.97
N ASN A 266 -4.65 22.81 -11.69
CA ASN A 266 -3.60 22.31 -12.58
C ASN A 266 -3.39 20.79 -12.42
N THR A 267 -3.93 20.18 -11.37
CA THR A 267 -4.00 18.72 -11.21
C THR A 267 -5.42 18.27 -11.56
N ILE A 268 -5.54 17.48 -12.62
CA ILE A 268 -6.83 17.16 -13.27
C ILE A 268 -6.95 15.64 -13.40
N SER A 269 -7.97 15.05 -12.80
CA SER A 269 -8.16 13.59 -12.76
C SER A 269 -9.43 13.09 -13.48
N ASP A 270 -10.20 13.98 -14.08
CA ASP A 270 -11.53 13.68 -14.62
C ASP A 270 -11.69 13.92 -16.14
N ILE A 271 -10.61 14.27 -16.84
CA ILE A 271 -10.64 14.51 -18.30
C ILE A 271 -10.33 13.26 -19.12
N ILE A 272 -9.56 12.34 -18.54
CA ILE A 272 -9.24 11.03 -19.12
C ILE A 272 -9.47 10.01 -18.02
N PRO A 273 -10.44 9.08 -18.15
CA PRO A 273 -10.73 8.11 -17.09
C PRO A 273 -9.49 7.32 -16.63
N GLY A 274 -9.23 7.35 -15.34
CA GLY A 274 -8.07 6.67 -14.74
C GLY A 274 -6.73 7.36 -14.94
N VAL A 275 -6.67 8.57 -15.50
CA VAL A 275 -5.43 9.34 -15.68
C VAL A 275 -5.51 10.66 -14.92
N THR A 276 -4.49 10.94 -14.13
CA THR A 276 -4.29 12.26 -13.50
C THR A 276 -3.22 13.01 -14.25
N VAL A 277 -3.58 14.19 -14.78
CA VAL A 277 -2.68 15.10 -15.52
C VAL A 277 -2.30 16.27 -14.63
N ASN A 278 -1.02 16.58 -14.54
CA ASN A 278 -0.48 17.74 -13.83
C ASN A 278 0.11 18.72 -14.85
N LEU A 279 -0.48 19.89 -14.95
CA LEU A 279 -0.02 20.96 -15.86
C LEU A 279 1.08 21.79 -15.19
N SER A 280 2.18 22.05 -15.90
CA SER A 280 3.34 22.79 -15.40
C SER A 280 3.56 24.12 -16.10
N LYS A 281 3.32 24.20 -17.41
CA LYS A 281 3.41 25.45 -18.18
C LYS A 281 2.48 25.44 -19.41
N PRO A 282 2.08 26.62 -19.93
CA PRO A 282 1.38 26.72 -21.21
C PRO A 282 2.24 26.20 -22.39
N SER A 283 1.58 25.64 -23.42
CA SER A 283 2.21 25.26 -24.67
C SER A 283 1.22 25.42 -25.82
N ALA A 284 1.59 26.20 -26.82
CA ALA A 284 0.82 26.34 -28.05
C ALA A 284 0.95 25.11 -28.97
N THR A 285 2.04 24.34 -28.81
CA THR A 285 2.24 23.08 -29.55
C THR A 285 1.60 21.91 -28.78
N PRO A 286 0.89 21.00 -29.46
CA PRO A 286 0.31 19.85 -28.83
C PRO A 286 1.39 18.94 -28.19
N VAL A 287 1.14 18.51 -26.96
CA VAL A 287 1.92 17.49 -26.26
C VAL A 287 1.17 16.17 -26.34
N THR A 288 1.83 15.13 -26.84
CA THR A 288 1.24 13.79 -26.88
C THR A 288 1.41 13.11 -25.52
N LEU A 289 0.32 12.74 -24.89
CA LEU A 289 0.28 11.90 -23.70
C LEU A 289 -0.05 10.47 -24.13
N THR A 290 0.90 9.54 -23.91
CA THR A 290 0.73 8.12 -24.21
C THR A 290 0.48 7.34 -22.93
N VAL A 291 -0.66 6.66 -22.85
CA VAL A 291 -1.00 5.71 -21.80
C VAL A 291 -0.75 4.31 -22.33
N ALA A 292 0.08 3.55 -21.66
CA ALA A 292 0.46 2.20 -22.07
C ALA A 292 0.76 1.31 -20.84
N PRO A 293 0.71 -0.03 -20.98
CA PRO A 293 1.20 -0.94 -19.96
C PRO A 293 2.66 -0.67 -19.59
N ASP A 294 3.01 -0.76 -18.31
CA ASP A 294 4.39 -0.55 -17.83
C ASP A 294 5.25 -1.81 -18.03
N THR A 295 5.54 -2.10 -19.30
CA THR A 295 6.37 -3.26 -19.66
C THR A 295 7.81 -3.13 -19.17
N ALA A 296 8.31 -1.92 -18.99
CA ALA A 296 9.68 -1.66 -18.53
C ALA A 296 9.87 -2.08 -17.06
N THR A 297 8.96 -1.67 -16.18
CA THR A 297 8.99 -2.06 -14.77
C THR A 297 8.80 -3.57 -14.61
N VAL A 298 7.88 -4.19 -15.36
CA VAL A 298 7.68 -5.64 -15.31
C VAL A 298 8.95 -6.38 -15.78
N THR A 299 9.57 -5.95 -16.88
CA THR A 299 10.84 -6.53 -17.38
C THR A 299 11.95 -6.43 -16.32
N LYS A 300 12.10 -5.28 -15.67
CA LYS A 300 13.06 -5.08 -14.58
C LYS A 300 12.79 -6.04 -13.42
N ASN A 301 11.54 -6.18 -12.99
CA ASN A 301 11.15 -7.04 -11.87
C ASN A 301 11.40 -8.52 -12.19
N VAL A 302 11.09 -8.97 -13.43
CA VAL A 302 11.38 -10.34 -13.91
C VAL A 302 12.89 -10.61 -13.92
N ASN A 303 13.71 -9.68 -14.40
CA ASN A 303 15.15 -9.84 -14.38
C ASN A 303 15.72 -9.88 -12.95
N SER A 304 15.16 -9.09 -12.03
CA SER A 304 15.53 -9.11 -10.61
C SER A 304 15.18 -10.46 -9.97
N PHE A 305 14.00 -11.00 -10.28
CA PHE A 305 13.59 -12.34 -9.85
C PHE A 305 14.58 -13.42 -10.31
N VAL A 306 14.92 -13.44 -11.62
CA VAL A 306 15.85 -14.43 -12.18
C VAL A 306 17.25 -14.29 -11.55
N THR A 307 17.73 -13.06 -11.38
CA THR A 307 19.02 -12.80 -10.73
C THR A 307 19.06 -13.31 -9.29
N ALA A 308 18.02 -13.01 -8.51
CA ALA A 308 17.93 -13.42 -7.12
C ALA A 308 17.73 -14.95 -6.97
N TYR A 309 16.93 -15.56 -7.85
CA TYR A 309 16.79 -17.03 -7.92
C TYR A 309 18.14 -17.69 -8.21
N ASN A 310 18.87 -17.19 -9.20
CA ASN A 310 20.18 -17.72 -9.58
C ASN A 310 21.21 -17.60 -8.45
N ALA A 311 21.17 -16.49 -7.68
CA ALA A 311 22.02 -16.32 -6.50
C ALA A 311 21.68 -17.36 -5.41
N LEU A 312 20.39 -17.60 -5.15
CA LEU A 312 19.93 -18.65 -4.22
C LEU A 312 20.36 -20.05 -4.71
N SER A 313 20.06 -20.38 -5.97
CA SER A 313 20.44 -21.68 -6.60
C SER A 313 21.94 -21.94 -6.48
N THR A 314 22.77 -20.94 -6.80
CA THR A 314 24.23 -21.00 -6.69
C THR A 314 24.68 -21.21 -5.23
N THR A 315 24.03 -20.51 -4.27
CA THR A 315 24.35 -20.67 -2.85
C THR A 315 24.03 -22.09 -2.38
N LEU A 316 22.83 -22.60 -2.70
CA LEU A 316 22.44 -23.97 -2.37
C LEU A 316 23.38 -25.01 -3.01
N ALA A 317 23.77 -24.80 -4.28
CA ALA A 317 24.70 -25.67 -4.97
C ALA A 317 26.08 -25.68 -4.28
N LYS A 318 26.65 -24.52 -3.96
CA LYS A 318 27.94 -24.40 -3.24
C LYS A 318 27.93 -25.08 -1.89
N MET A 319 26.83 -24.96 -1.13
CA MET A 319 26.72 -25.56 0.21
C MET A 319 26.56 -27.08 0.18
N THR A 320 26.15 -27.68 -0.95
CA THR A 320 25.90 -29.13 -1.10
C THR A 320 26.84 -29.82 -2.08
N ALA A 321 27.77 -29.09 -2.71
CA ALA A 321 28.67 -29.64 -3.71
C ALA A 321 29.64 -30.70 -3.15
N TYR A 322 30.05 -31.63 -4.00
CA TYR A 322 31.19 -32.50 -3.78
C TYR A 322 32.29 -32.13 -4.77
N ASN A 323 33.50 -31.93 -4.31
CA ASN A 323 34.65 -31.68 -5.17
C ASN A 323 35.43 -32.99 -5.39
N PRO A 324 35.32 -33.64 -6.56
CA PRO A 324 35.99 -34.92 -6.82
C PRO A 324 37.52 -34.80 -6.89
N SER A 325 38.05 -33.62 -7.26
CA SER A 325 39.50 -33.43 -7.36
C SER A 325 40.20 -33.36 -6.03
N THR A 326 39.53 -32.79 -5.01
CA THR A 326 40.06 -32.71 -3.62
C THR A 326 39.42 -33.73 -2.68
N GLN A 327 38.47 -34.52 -3.19
CA GLN A 327 37.66 -35.48 -2.40
C GLN A 327 37.00 -34.84 -1.17
N THR A 328 36.62 -33.57 -1.27
CA THR A 328 36.01 -32.83 -0.18
C THR A 328 34.54 -32.57 -0.42
N ALA A 329 33.75 -32.78 0.62
CA ALA A 329 32.32 -32.44 0.66
C ALA A 329 32.12 -31.02 1.18
N ALA A 330 31.17 -30.32 0.60
CA ALA A 330 30.71 -29.06 1.17
C ALA A 330 30.00 -29.31 2.51
N ILE A 331 29.96 -28.28 3.36
CA ILE A 331 29.55 -28.37 4.76
C ILE A 331 28.12 -28.87 4.98
N LEU A 332 27.21 -28.69 4.01
CA LEU A 332 25.82 -29.17 4.05
C LEU A 332 25.54 -30.25 3.01
N GLN A 333 26.59 -30.94 2.47
CA GLN A 333 26.37 -32.06 1.57
C GLN A 333 25.49 -33.14 2.23
N GLY A 334 24.47 -33.62 1.49
CA GLY A 334 23.52 -34.62 1.98
C GLY A 334 22.51 -34.10 3.02
N ASN A 335 22.49 -32.79 3.31
CA ASN A 335 21.50 -32.25 4.22
C ASN A 335 20.12 -32.23 3.58
N LEU A 336 19.15 -32.95 4.19
CA LEU A 336 17.80 -33.15 3.65
C LEU A 336 17.01 -31.83 3.52
N ALA A 337 17.15 -30.90 4.47
CA ALA A 337 16.44 -29.62 4.40
C ALA A 337 16.83 -28.83 3.14
N ILE A 338 18.14 -28.79 2.82
CA ILE A 338 18.63 -28.10 1.63
C ILE A 338 18.23 -28.84 0.34
N LEU A 339 18.25 -30.15 0.33
CA LEU A 339 17.81 -30.95 -0.82
C LEU A 339 16.32 -30.76 -1.09
N ASN A 340 15.49 -30.72 -0.05
CA ASN A 340 14.06 -30.45 -0.17
C ASN A 340 13.81 -29.04 -0.72
N ILE A 341 14.52 -28.01 -0.24
CA ILE A 341 14.40 -26.65 -0.76
C ILE A 341 14.69 -26.61 -2.28
N LYS A 342 15.73 -27.27 -2.73
CA LYS A 342 16.06 -27.38 -4.16
C LYS A 342 14.97 -28.11 -4.94
N SER A 343 14.47 -29.21 -4.42
CA SER A 343 13.42 -30.02 -5.05
C SER A 343 12.11 -29.23 -5.17
N ASP A 344 11.69 -28.58 -4.08
CA ASP A 344 10.43 -27.85 -4.01
C ASP A 344 10.44 -26.61 -4.94
N LEU A 345 11.54 -25.83 -4.95
CA LEU A 345 11.70 -24.72 -5.87
C LEU A 345 11.64 -25.17 -7.34
N ASN A 346 12.31 -26.28 -7.68
CA ASN A 346 12.22 -26.87 -9.02
C ASN A 346 10.81 -27.39 -9.33
N GLY A 347 10.14 -27.99 -8.34
CA GLY A 347 8.76 -28.43 -8.47
C GLY A 347 7.82 -27.28 -8.81
N ILE A 348 7.93 -26.16 -8.10
CA ILE A 348 7.15 -24.94 -8.36
C ILE A 348 7.40 -24.43 -9.80
N LEU A 349 8.67 -24.33 -10.24
CA LEU A 349 9.03 -23.85 -11.58
C LEU A 349 8.47 -24.73 -12.71
N ASN A 350 8.36 -26.03 -12.48
CA ASN A 350 7.89 -27.00 -13.47
C ASN A 350 6.36 -27.20 -13.45
N THR A 351 5.66 -26.67 -12.44
CA THR A 351 4.20 -26.72 -12.37
C THR A 351 3.60 -25.67 -13.32
N GLN A 352 2.52 -26.02 -14.03
CA GLN A 352 1.81 -25.05 -14.86
C GLN A 352 0.99 -24.09 -14.01
N ALA A 353 1.05 -22.79 -14.30
CA ALA A 353 0.21 -21.77 -13.69
C ALA A 353 -1.21 -21.81 -14.27
N GLN A 354 -2.08 -22.62 -13.67
CA GLN A 354 -3.48 -22.70 -14.10
C GLN A 354 -4.20 -21.37 -13.83
N GLY A 355 -5.15 -21.02 -14.73
CA GLY A 355 -5.94 -19.79 -14.59
C GLY A 355 -5.22 -18.50 -14.96
N ALA A 356 -3.98 -18.55 -15.42
CA ALA A 356 -3.18 -17.39 -15.81
C ALA A 356 -3.53 -16.83 -17.22
N GLY A 357 -4.56 -17.36 -17.86
CA GLY A 357 -4.96 -16.96 -19.22
C GLY A 357 -4.37 -17.86 -20.29
N SER A 358 -3.88 -17.30 -21.39
CA SER A 358 -3.27 -18.03 -22.50
C SER A 358 -1.85 -18.55 -22.20
N LEU A 359 -1.19 -17.96 -21.22
CA LEU A 359 0.14 -18.34 -20.76
C LEU A 359 0.03 -19.20 -19.51
N ASN A 360 0.76 -20.32 -19.46
CA ASN A 360 0.73 -21.24 -18.32
C ASN A 360 2.11 -21.70 -17.83
N SER A 361 3.20 -21.25 -18.49
CA SER A 361 4.56 -21.59 -18.07
C SER A 361 5.54 -20.43 -18.29
N LEU A 362 6.60 -20.39 -17.48
CA LEU A 362 7.67 -19.40 -17.60
C LEU A 362 8.42 -19.54 -18.95
N ALA A 363 8.51 -20.73 -19.51
CA ALA A 363 9.15 -20.99 -20.80
C ALA A 363 8.48 -20.23 -21.95
N GLN A 364 7.14 -20.08 -21.93
CA GLN A 364 6.38 -19.34 -22.95
C GLN A 364 6.73 -17.84 -22.99
N ILE A 365 7.21 -17.28 -21.88
CA ILE A 365 7.69 -15.90 -21.81
C ILE A 365 9.22 -15.79 -21.88
N GLY A 366 9.90 -16.88 -22.26
CA GLY A 366 11.34 -16.91 -22.47
C GLY A 366 12.20 -17.11 -21.23
N ILE A 367 11.62 -17.54 -20.09
CA ILE A 367 12.37 -17.89 -18.88
C ILE A 367 12.52 -19.41 -18.83
N ASN A 368 13.76 -19.89 -19.02
CA ASN A 368 14.07 -21.32 -19.12
C ASN A 368 15.04 -21.77 -18.04
N SER A 369 14.79 -22.96 -17.47
CA SER A 369 15.71 -23.62 -16.55
C SER A 369 16.94 -24.13 -17.30
N GLN A 370 18.13 -23.97 -16.69
CA GLN A 370 19.41 -24.44 -17.20
C GLN A 370 19.82 -25.74 -16.49
N PRO A 371 20.73 -26.55 -17.09
CA PRO A 371 21.20 -27.79 -16.47
C PRO A 371 21.87 -27.63 -15.11
N ASP A 372 22.43 -26.45 -14.82
CA ASP A 372 23.05 -26.11 -13.52
C ASP A 372 22.04 -25.70 -12.46
N GLY A 373 20.73 -25.70 -12.79
CA GLY A 373 19.66 -25.29 -11.89
C GLY A 373 19.45 -23.79 -11.81
N THR A 374 20.06 -23.00 -12.70
CA THR A 374 19.80 -21.56 -12.85
C THR A 374 18.69 -21.30 -13.88
N LEU A 375 18.23 -20.06 -13.98
CA LEU A 375 17.27 -19.57 -14.96
C LEU A 375 17.96 -18.65 -15.96
N ALA A 376 17.59 -18.74 -17.23
CA ALA A 376 17.99 -17.81 -18.28
C ALA A 376 16.78 -17.09 -18.86
N VAL A 377 16.94 -15.80 -19.20
CA VAL A 377 15.89 -14.97 -19.81
C VAL A 377 16.20 -14.70 -21.27
N ASN A 378 15.25 -15.04 -22.16
CA ASN A 378 15.24 -14.54 -23.53
C ASN A 378 14.46 -13.21 -23.56
N SER A 379 15.17 -12.10 -23.65
CA SER A 379 14.58 -10.75 -23.59
C SER A 379 13.62 -10.46 -24.76
N GLY A 380 13.84 -11.07 -25.93
CA GLY A 380 12.95 -10.91 -27.08
C GLY A 380 11.60 -11.59 -26.89
N LEU A 381 11.60 -12.83 -26.38
CA LEU A 381 10.35 -13.53 -26.05
C LEU A 381 9.59 -12.85 -24.91
N LEU A 382 10.30 -12.38 -23.88
CA LEU A 382 9.69 -11.64 -22.77
C LEU A 382 9.03 -10.34 -23.27
N ALA A 383 9.73 -9.56 -24.10
CA ALA A 383 9.17 -8.34 -24.68
C ALA A 383 7.92 -8.61 -25.52
N THR A 384 7.95 -9.67 -26.35
CA THR A 384 6.80 -10.08 -27.17
C THR A 384 5.61 -10.50 -26.30
N ALA A 385 5.84 -11.27 -25.25
CA ALA A 385 4.79 -11.68 -24.31
C ALA A 385 4.17 -10.45 -23.59
N LEU A 386 5.00 -9.50 -23.14
CA LEU A 386 4.55 -8.27 -22.50
C LEU A 386 3.78 -7.34 -23.45
N GLN A 387 4.09 -7.33 -24.74
CA GLN A 387 3.35 -6.54 -25.72
C GLN A 387 1.98 -7.15 -26.06
N ASN A 388 1.90 -8.49 -26.21
CA ASN A 388 0.72 -9.16 -26.72
C ASN A 388 -0.20 -9.70 -25.60
N ASN A 389 0.36 -10.10 -24.46
CA ASN A 389 -0.33 -10.85 -23.40
C ASN A 389 -0.02 -10.28 -22.00
N PHE A 390 0.03 -8.95 -21.87
CA PHE A 390 0.45 -8.25 -20.63
C PHE A 390 -0.28 -8.76 -19.37
N LYS A 391 -1.60 -8.92 -19.45
CA LYS A 391 -2.41 -9.40 -18.31
C LYS A 391 -2.10 -10.85 -17.95
N ASP A 392 -1.86 -11.71 -18.96
CA ASP A 392 -1.55 -13.13 -18.74
C ASP A 392 -0.15 -13.29 -18.11
N VAL A 393 0.81 -12.42 -18.49
CA VAL A 393 2.13 -12.37 -17.80
C VAL A 393 1.96 -12.05 -16.32
N ALA A 394 1.07 -11.12 -15.96
CA ALA A 394 0.76 -10.86 -14.54
C ALA A 394 0.17 -12.09 -13.85
N GLY A 395 -0.71 -12.85 -14.52
CA GLY A 395 -1.27 -14.10 -14.04
C GLY A 395 -0.25 -15.22 -13.84
N LEU A 396 0.88 -15.20 -14.58
CA LEU A 396 1.97 -16.14 -14.35
C LEU A 396 2.73 -15.90 -13.04
N PHE A 397 2.79 -14.66 -12.56
CA PHE A 397 3.60 -14.33 -11.37
C PHE A 397 2.77 -14.10 -10.11
N ALA A 398 1.69 -13.33 -10.20
CA ALA A 398 0.90 -12.93 -9.05
C ALA A 398 -0.38 -13.77 -8.87
N ALA A 399 -0.95 -13.70 -7.67
CA ALA A 399 -2.31 -14.15 -7.46
C ALA A 399 -3.27 -13.16 -8.13
N THR A 400 -3.87 -13.57 -9.25
CA THR A 400 -4.76 -12.74 -10.06
C THR A 400 -6.02 -13.48 -10.47
N GLY A 401 -7.05 -12.69 -10.77
CA GLY A 401 -8.26 -13.23 -11.39
C GLY A 401 -8.72 -12.35 -12.55
N SER A 402 -9.40 -12.98 -13.51
CA SER A 402 -10.00 -12.30 -14.64
C SER A 402 -11.33 -12.94 -15.01
N ALA A 403 -12.22 -12.18 -15.62
CA ALA A 403 -13.48 -12.70 -16.15
C ALA A 403 -13.56 -12.48 -17.66
N SER A 404 -14.21 -13.40 -18.38
CA SER A 404 -14.38 -13.32 -19.83
C SER A 404 -15.55 -12.41 -20.24
N ASP A 405 -16.50 -12.17 -19.31
CA ASP A 405 -17.64 -11.25 -19.51
C ASP A 405 -17.30 -9.86 -18.94
N SER A 406 -17.51 -8.80 -19.72
CA SER A 406 -17.19 -7.41 -19.35
C SER A 406 -18.03 -6.86 -18.18
N LEU A 407 -19.19 -7.47 -17.89
CA LEU A 407 -20.07 -7.11 -16.77
C LEU A 407 -19.89 -8.03 -15.56
N VAL A 408 -18.91 -8.92 -15.61
CA VAL A 408 -18.47 -9.75 -14.49
C VAL A 408 -17.02 -9.40 -14.20
N ALA A 409 -16.72 -9.02 -12.97
CA ALA A 409 -15.35 -8.75 -12.55
C ALA A 409 -14.94 -9.69 -11.43
N TYR A 410 -13.70 -10.21 -11.51
CA TYR A 410 -13.09 -10.86 -10.36
C TYR A 410 -12.95 -9.86 -9.20
N ASN A 411 -13.27 -10.29 -7.98
CA ASN A 411 -13.16 -9.44 -6.80
C ASN A 411 -12.08 -9.96 -5.83
N THR A 412 -12.23 -11.18 -5.32
CA THR A 412 -11.31 -11.74 -4.33
C THR A 412 -11.36 -13.27 -4.29
N TYR A 413 -10.47 -13.86 -3.51
CA TYR A 413 -10.35 -15.29 -3.26
C TYR A 413 -10.07 -15.58 -1.80
N THR A 414 -10.10 -16.84 -1.40
CA THR A 414 -9.63 -17.32 -0.08
C THR A 414 -8.55 -18.37 -0.25
N SER A 415 -7.92 -18.77 0.85
CA SER A 415 -6.92 -19.86 0.84
C SER A 415 -7.48 -21.22 0.38
N SER A 416 -8.80 -21.38 0.39
CA SER A 416 -9.47 -22.58 -0.11
C SER A 416 -9.67 -22.59 -1.62
N THR A 417 -9.54 -21.44 -2.30
CA THR A 417 -9.73 -21.31 -3.74
C THR A 417 -8.55 -21.94 -4.47
N GLN A 418 -8.81 -22.92 -5.33
CA GLN A 418 -7.79 -23.52 -6.16
C GLN A 418 -7.58 -22.71 -7.44
N PRO A 419 -6.37 -22.65 -8.01
CA PRO A 419 -6.15 -22.09 -9.34
C PRO A 419 -6.94 -22.84 -10.43
N GLY A 420 -7.51 -22.07 -11.38
CA GLY A 420 -8.33 -22.67 -12.44
C GLY A 420 -9.21 -21.67 -13.17
N THR A 421 -9.99 -22.17 -14.12
CA THR A 421 -11.00 -21.43 -14.88
C THR A 421 -12.38 -22.03 -14.62
N TYR A 422 -13.30 -21.22 -14.14
CA TYR A 422 -14.58 -21.62 -13.59
C TYR A 422 -15.74 -21.01 -14.38
N PRO A 423 -16.68 -21.80 -14.93
CA PRO A 423 -17.87 -21.27 -15.57
C PRO A 423 -18.76 -20.55 -14.54
N VAL A 424 -19.34 -19.42 -14.98
CA VAL A 424 -20.27 -18.60 -14.22
C VAL A 424 -21.65 -18.67 -14.84
N ASN A 425 -22.66 -18.94 -14.02
CA ASN A 425 -24.05 -18.90 -14.43
C ASN A 425 -24.87 -18.07 -13.43
N ILE A 426 -25.56 -17.03 -13.90
CA ILE A 426 -26.36 -16.12 -13.09
C ILE A 426 -27.83 -16.46 -13.23
N THR A 427 -28.49 -16.75 -12.13
CA THR A 427 -29.93 -17.09 -12.12
C THR A 427 -30.80 -15.89 -11.77
N GLN A 428 -30.24 -14.92 -11.02
CA GLN A 428 -30.90 -13.67 -10.64
C GLN A 428 -29.90 -12.52 -10.59
N LEU A 429 -30.26 -11.37 -11.13
CA LEU A 429 -29.47 -10.14 -10.98
C LEU A 429 -29.84 -9.42 -9.68
N ALA A 430 -28.88 -8.71 -9.11
CA ALA A 430 -29.13 -7.81 -8.00
C ALA A 430 -29.99 -6.62 -8.46
N THR A 431 -30.89 -6.17 -7.61
CA THR A 431 -31.72 -4.97 -7.83
C THR A 431 -31.56 -3.97 -6.69
N LEU A 432 -31.88 -2.72 -6.98
CA LEU A 432 -31.99 -1.67 -5.97
C LEU A 432 -33.33 -1.78 -5.21
N GLY A 433 -33.36 -1.37 -3.97
CA GLY A 433 -34.62 -1.11 -3.26
C GLY A 433 -35.28 0.14 -3.88
N SER A 434 -36.58 0.10 -4.14
CA SER A 434 -37.27 1.20 -4.80
C SER A 434 -38.68 1.45 -4.27
N LEU A 435 -39.14 2.69 -4.42
CA LEU A 435 -40.53 3.12 -4.23
C LEU A 435 -40.97 3.89 -5.48
N THR A 436 -42.01 3.44 -6.14
CA THR A 436 -42.50 4.05 -7.38
C THR A 436 -43.95 4.48 -7.18
N GLY A 437 -44.27 5.72 -7.49
CA GLY A 437 -45.62 6.25 -7.47
C GLY A 437 -46.55 5.59 -8.48
N SER A 438 -47.82 5.57 -8.22
CA SER A 438 -48.88 5.05 -9.09
C SER A 438 -49.49 6.12 -10.01
N ALA A 439 -49.13 7.40 -9.80
CA ALA A 439 -49.54 8.54 -10.61
C ALA A 439 -48.42 9.58 -10.71
N ALA A 440 -48.53 10.47 -11.68
CA ALA A 440 -47.64 11.61 -11.81
C ALA A 440 -47.75 12.54 -10.58
N PRO A 441 -46.61 13.07 -10.06
CA PRO A 441 -46.63 13.91 -8.86
C PRO A 441 -47.26 15.29 -9.16
N GLY A 442 -48.03 15.78 -8.20
CA GLY A 442 -48.53 17.16 -8.21
C GLY A 442 -47.40 18.15 -8.02
N LEU A 443 -47.30 19.16 -8.88
CA LEU A 443 -46.19 20.13 -8.91
C LEU A 443 -46.33 21.30 -7.94
N THR A 444 -47.57 21.53 -7.39
CA THR A 444 -47.80 22.64 -6.47
C THR A 444 -47.82 22.12 -5.03
N ILE A 445 -46.84 22.54 -4.25
CA ILE A 445 -46.71 22.22 -2.81
C ILE A 445 -47.19 23.42 -2.02
N THR A 446 -48.14 23.18 -1.10
CA THR A 446 -48.74 24.17 -0.21
C THR A 446 -48.45 23.81 1.25
N ALA A 447 -47.92 24.77 2.00
CA ALA A 447 -47.55 24.60 3.39
C ALA A 447 -48.70 24.05 4.25
N GLY A 448 -48.46 23.01 5.03
CA GLY A 448 -49.42 22.38 5.92
C GLY A 448 -50.54 21.58 5.22
N VAL A 449 -50.56 21.55 3.87
CA VAL A 449 -51.61 20.85 3.11
C VAL A 449 -51.08 19.57 2.44
N ASN A 450 -49.93 19.67 1.73
CA ASN A 450 -49.32 18.53 1.00
C ASN A 450 -47.79 18.60 0.97
N ASP A 451 -47.20 19.16 2.02
CA ASP A 451 -45.75 19.46 2.10
C ASP A 451 -44.97 18.44 2.89
N THR A 452 -45.58 17.48 3.56
CA THR A 452 -44.88 16.48 4.39
C THR A 452 -45.00 15.08 3.82
N ILE A 453 -43.88 14.35 3.83
CA ILE A 453 -43.82 12.90 3.55
C ILE A 453 -42.99 12.21 4.63
N ASN A 454 -43.46 11.07 5.10
CA ASN A 454 -42.75 10.20 6.01
C ASN A 454 -42.23 8.99 5.23
N MET A 455 -40.95 8.80 5.23
CA MET A 455 -40.31 7.73 4.50
C MET A 455 -39.40 6.89 5.40
N ALA A 456 -39.14 5.67 4.99
CA ALA A 456 -38.14 4.82 5.60
C ALA A 456 -37.20 4.32 4.50
N VAL A 457 -35.88 4.49 4.70
CA VAL A 457 -34.87 3.94 3.81
C VAL A 457 -34.02 2.97 4.62
N ASN A 458 -33.97 1.72 4.20
CA ASN A 458 -33.26 0.63 4.92
C ASN A 458 -33.69 0.54 6.41
N GLY A 459 -34.96 0.78 6.69
CA GLY A 459 -35.51 0.82 8.06
C GLY A 459 -35.28 2.13 8.82
N THR A 460 -34.45 3.06 8.32
CA THR A 460 -34.22 4.37 8.94
C THR A 460 -35.32 5.34 8.51
N SER A 461 -36.10 5.83 9.46
CA SER A 461 -37.21 6.76 9.19
C SER A 461 -36.76 8.21 9.08
N ALA A 462 -37.35 8.94 8.13
CA ALA A 462 -37.16 10.38 7.95
C ALA A 462 -38.49 11.03 7.62
N THR A 463 -38.78 12.17 8.27
CA THR A 463 -39.87 13.07 7.90
C THR A 463 -39.30 14.22 7.10
N LEU A 464 -39.80 14.42 5.90
CA LEU A 464 -39.38 15.50 5.02
C LEU A 464 -40.48 16.56 4.96
N THR A 465 -40.08 17.83 5.01
CA THR A 465 -40.95 18.96 4.68
C THR A 465 -40.44 19.57 3.38
N ILE A 466 -41.24 19.43 2.33
CA ILE A 466 -40.91 19.93 0.99
C ILE A 466 -41.23 21.42 0.96
N PRO A 467 -40.33 22.30 0.52
CA PRO A 467 -40.55 23.72 0.45
C PRO A 467 -41.80 24.09 -0.41
N PRO A 468 -42.73 24.94 0.14
CA PRO A 468 -43.92 25.33 -0.57
C PRO A 468 -43.54 26.14 -1.86
N ALA A 469 -43.93 25.63 -3.02
CA ALA A 469 -43.67 26.22 -4.30
C ALA A 469 -44.50 25.55 -5.40
N THR A 470 -44.61 26.18 -6.59
CA THR A 470 -44.96 25.48 -7.82
C THR A 470 -43.67 25.14 -8.56
N TYR A 471 -43.33 23.87 -8.59
CA TYR A 471 -42.11 23.38 -9.24
C TYR A 471 -42.24 23.42 -10.74
N SER A 472 -41.16 23.79 -11.43
CA SER A 472 -41.17 23.97 -12.89
C SER A 472 -41.34 22.65 -13.67
N SER A 473 -41.03 21.52 -13.03
CA SER A 473 -41.18 20.17 -13.59
C SER A 473 -41.20 19.10 -12.50
N ALA A 474 -41.72 17.93 -12.83
CA ALA A 474 -41.65 16.75 -11.94
C ALA A 474 -40.20 16.37 -11.61
N GLN A 475 -39.27 16.54 -12.55
CA GLN A 475 -37.85 16.28 -12.31
C GLN A 475 -37.24 17.26 -11.30
N ALA A 476 -37.60 18.56 -11.35
CA ALA A 476 -37.16 19.54 -10.36
C ALA A 476 -37.66 19.18 -8.94
N LEU A 477 -38.92 18.75 -8.82
CA LEU A 477 -39.50 18.27 -7.57
C LEU A 477 -38.79 16.99 -7.08
N ALA A 478 -38.49 16.03 -7.95
CA ALA A 478 -37.75 14.82 -7.60
C ALA A 478 -36.33 15.16 -7.09
N SER A 479 -35.64 16.12 -7.70
CA SER A 479 -34.31 16.56 -7.26
C SER A 479 -34.36 17.21 -5.88
N GLU A 480 -35.40 18.00 -5.58
CA GLU A 480 -35.62 18.58 -4.24
C GLU A 480 -35.85 17.48 -3.20
N ILE A 481 -36.72 16.50 -3.48
CA ILE A 481 -36.98 15.35 -2.58
C ILE A 481 -35.68 14.56 -2.35
N GLN A 482 -34.87 14.33 -3.38
CA GLN A 482 -33.57 13.68 -3.22
C GLN A 482 -32.64 14.48 -2.29
N SER A 483 -32.57 15.80 -2.47
CA SER A 483 -31.76 16.69 -1.64
C SER A 483 -32.18 16.64 -0.18
N LEU A 484 -33.48 16.72 0.08
CA LEU A 484 -34.06 16.64 1.44
C LEU A 484 -33.82 15.28 2.10
N LEU A 485 -34.00 14.17 1.35
CA LEU A 485 -33.73 12.82 1.87
C LEU A 485 -32.25 12.66 2.21
N ASN A 486 -31.35 12.97 1.31
CA ASN A 486 -29.92 12.83 1.52
C ASN A 486 -29.36 13.84 2.55
N GLY A 487 -30.03 15.00 2.70
CA GLY A 487 -29.73 16.01 3.72
C GLY A 487 -30.32 15.74 5.09
N SER A 488 -31.23 14.76 5.21
CA SER A 488 -31.82 14.37 6.49
C SER A 488 -30.74 13.83 7.45
N SER A 489 -30.68 14.35 8.67
CA SER A 489 -29.69 13.95 9.67
C SER A 489 -29.73 12.45 9.99
N ALA A 490 -30.93 11.86 10.02
CA ALA A 490 -31.11 10.44 10.29
C ALA A 490 -30.54 9.56 9.15
N ILE A 491 -30.83 9.92 7.90
CA ILE A 491 -30.40 9.20 6.69
C ILE A 491 -28.87 9.37 6.51
N SER A 492 -28.39 10.61 6.64
CA SER A 492 -26.95 10.94 6.51
C SER A 492 -26.10 10.27 7.61
N ALA A 493 -26.55 10.30 8.87
CA ALA A 493 -25.86 9.64 9.99
C ALA A 493 -25.80 8.12 9.84
N ALA A 494 -26.77 7.50 9.15
CA ALA A 494 -26.77 6.08 8.83
C ALA A 494 -25.90 5.74 7.58
N GLY A 495 -25.26 6.72 6.94
CA GLY A 495 -24.47 6.52 5.72
C GLY A 495 -25.31 6.12 4.51
N ILE A 496 -26.61 6.41 4.53
CA ILE A 496 -27.58 6.04 3.48
C ILE A 496 -27.68 7.19 2.47
N SER A 497 -27.84 6.84 1.21
CA SER A 497 -28.19 7.79 0.15
C SER A 497 -29.17 7.15 -0.84
N VAL A 498 -29.98 8.01 -1.46
CA VAL A 498 -30.98 7.63 -2.46
C VAL A 498 -30.88 8.50 -3.69
N SER A 499 -31.41 7.99 -4.80
CA SER A 499 -31.66 8.75 -6.02
C SER A 499 -33.16 8.86 -6.26
N ALA A 500 -33.65 10.06 -6.60
CA ALA A 500 -35.03 10.28 -6.96
C ALA A 500 -35.12 10.82 -8.40
N GLY A 501 -36.10 10.36 -9.13
CA GLY A 501 -36.31 10.75 -10.53
C GLY A 501 -37.73 10.44 -10.97
N ILE A 502 -38.00 10.69 -12.25
CA ILE A 502 -39.26 10.40 -12.89
C ILE A 502 -39.08 9.23 -13.84
N ASN A 503 -39.89 8.20 -13.70
CA ASN A 503 -39.84 7.03 -14.55
C ASN A 503 -40.46 7.28 -15.92
N ALA A 504 -40.37 6.32 -16.84
CA ALA A 504 -40.93 6.44 -18.21
C ALA A 504 -42.46 6.65 -18.24
N SER A 505 -43.19 6.31 -17.19
CA SER A 505 -44.64 6.56 -17.05
C SER A 505 -44.96 7.93 -16.46
N GLY A 506 -43.97 8.77 -16.17
CA GLY A 506 -44.15 10.10 -15.58
C GLY A 506 -44.30 10.10 -14.06
N ASN A 507 -44.12 8.95 -13.39
CA ASN A 507 -44.32 8.81 -11.94
C ASN A 507 -43.02 9.05 -11.18
N LEU A 508 -43.12 9.61 -9.96
CA LEU A 508 -41.99 9.76 -9.05
C LEU A 508 -41.47 8.39 -8.63
N SER A 509 -40.17 8.19 -8.77
CA SER A 509 -39.49 6.97 -8.33
C SER A 509 -38.27 7.32 -7.47
N ILE A 510 -38.15 6.67 -6.32
CA ILE A 510 -37.00 6.79 -5.41
C ILE A 510 -36.36 5.44 -5.30
N SER A 511 -35.05 5.35 -5.46
CA SER A 511 -34.26 4.13 -5.34
C SER A 511 -33.08 4.30 -4.41
N THR A 512 -32.68 3.21 -3.75
CA THR A 512 -31.39 3.15 -3.02
C THR A 512 -30.24 3.24 -4.00
N ASN A 513 -29.08 3.71 -3.56
CA ASN A 513 -27.88 3.75 -4.41
C ASN A 513 -27.09 2.44 -4.36
N ASN A 514 -27.41 1.55 -3.40
CA ASN A 514 -26.79 0.23 -3.27
C ASN A 514 -27.77 -0.88 -3.62
N TYR A 515 -27.26 -1.96 -4.21
CA TYR A 515 -27.98 -3.16 -4.60
C TYR A 515 -28.09 -4.15 -3.45
N GLY A 516 -29.16 -4.96 -3.44
CA GLY A 516 -29.27 -6.13 -2.57
C GLY A 516 -30.46 -6.13 -1.62
N SER A 517 -30.72 -7.28 -1.04
CA SER A 517 -31.88 -7.55 -0.18
C SER A 517 -31.92 -6.73 1.13
N ALA A 518 -30.77 -6.19 1.54
CA ALA A 518 -30.67 -5.30 2.70
C ALA A 518 -31.19 -3.88 2.43
N TYR A 519 -31.54 -3.55 1.20
CA TYR A 519 -31.89 -2.19 0.79
C TYR A 519 -33.36 -2.08 0.38
N SER A 520 -34.05 -1.09 0.96
CA SER A 520 -35.48 -0.85 0.71
C SER A 520 -35.83 0.62 0.84
N VAL A 521 -36.88 1.05 0.15
CA VAL A 521 -37.49 2.38 0.29
C VAL A 521 -38.97 2.19 0.54
N GLY A 522 -39.48 2.73 1.67
CA GLY A 522 -40.87 2.67 2.08
C GLY A 522 -41.49 4.05 2.28
N LEU A 523 -42.76 4.18 2.02
CA LEU A 523 -43.56 5.36 2.31
C LEU A 523 -44.45 5.07 3.54
N ASN A 524 -44.26 5.85 4.61
CA ASN A 524 -44.98 5.68 5.89
C ASN A 524 -46.10 6.72 6.07
N GLY A 525 -46.47 7.46 5.01
CA GLY A 525 -47.53 8.47 5.00
C GLY A 525 -47.03 9.90 4.92
N GLY A 526 -47.77 10.83 5.46
CA GLY A 526 -47.61 12.28 5.33
C GLY A 526 -48.71 12.91 4.48
N ASN A 527 -49.00 14.21 4.69
CA ASN A 527 -50.10 14.88 4.00
C ASN A 527 -49.84 15.04 2.46
N GLY A 528 -48.54 15.00 2.05
CA GLY A 528 -48.14 15.04 0.65
C GLY A 528 -48.06 13.69 -0.06
N ALA A 529 -48.15 12.58 0.69
CA ALA A 529 -47.89 11.24 0.18
C ALA A 529 -48.77 10.86 -1.03
N SER A 530 -50.06 11.06 -0.95
CA SER A 530 -50.98 10.72 -2.05
C SER A 530 -50.84 11.65 -3.28
N GLY A 531 -50.51 12.92 -3.06
CA GLY A 531 -50.31 13.90 -4.14
C GLY A 531 -49.01 13.66 -4.90
N LEU A 532 -47.98 13.07 -4.26
CA LEU A 532 -46.66 12.82 -4.84
C LEU A 532 -46.53 11.42 -5.43
N PHE A 533 -47.11 10.40 -4.76
CA PHE A 533 -46.95 9.01 -5.16
C PHE A 533 -48.25 8.33 -5.66
N GLY A 534 -49.38 9.08 -5.67
CA GLY A 534 -50.69 8.49 -5.98
C GLY A 534 -51.24 7.65 -4.85
N SER A 535 -52.37 6.95 -5.09
CA SER A 535 -53.11 6.19 -4.10
C SER A 535 -52.57 4.79 -3.82
N ALA A 536 -51.74 4.25 -4.70
CA ALA A 536 -51.21 2.89 -4.63
C ALA A 536 -49.74 2.79 -5.07
N PRO A 537 -48.81 3.49 -4.36
CA PRO A 537 -47.40 3.40 -4.67
C PRO A 537 -46.88 1.97 -4.46
N VAL A 538 -45.92 1.55 -5.27
CA VAL A 538 -45.31 0.23 -5.19
C VAL A 538 -43.90 0.36 -4.60
N ALA A 539 -43.68 -0.30 -3.46
CA ALA A 539 -42.39 -0.47 -2.86
C ALA A 539 -41.84 -1.87 -3.20
N ALA A 540 -40.60 -1.92 -3.67
CA ALA A 540 -39.87 -3.17 -3.92
C ALA A 540 -38.55 -3.15 -3.12
N ALA A 541 -38.34 -4.19 -2.32
CA ALA A 541 -37.02 -4.42 -1.74
C ALA A 541 -36.01 -4.79 -2.83
N GLY A 542 -34.74 -4.42 -2.64
CA GLY A 542 -33.67 -4.90 -3.49
C GLY A 542 -33.50 -6.42 -3.41
N THR A 543 -32.86 -7.00 -4.39
CA THR A 543 -32.53 -8.43 -4.41
C THR A 543 -31.03 -8.63 -4.54
N ASP A 544 -30.50 -9.70 -3.95
CA ASP A 544 -29.11 -10.10 -4.12
C ASP A 544 -28.95 -10.88 -5.41
N VAL A 545 -27.75 -10.83 -6.00
CA VAL A 545 -27.39 -11.68 -7.12
C VAL A 545 -27.45 -13.16 -6.71
N GLN A 546 -27.92 -14.05 -7.60
CA GLN A 546 -27.90 -15.49 -7.38
C GLN A 546 -27.31 -16.19 -8.60
N GLY A 547 -26.65 -17.31 -8.35
CA GLY A 547 -26.02 -18.08 -9.42
C GLY A 547 -25.10 -19.17 -8.92
N THR A 548 -24.32 -19.72 -9.85
CA THR A 548 -23.30 -20.73 -9.56
C THR A 548 -21.96 -20.33 -10.14
N ILE A 549 -20.88 -20.73 -9.46
CA ILE A 549 -19.52 -20.66 -9.96
C ILE A 549 -18.98 -22.09 -9.96
N ASN A 550 -18.52 -22.56 -11.11
CA ASN A 550 -18.10 -23.96 -11.31
C ASN A 550 -19.21 -24.99 -11.01
N GLY A 551 -20.48 -24.65 -11.25
CA GLY A 551 -21.62 -25.48 -10.90
C GLY A 551 -21.94 -25.53 -9.39
N ALA A 552 -21.09 -25.01 -8.52
CA ALA A 552 -21.34 -24.91 -7.10
C ALA A 552 -22.25 -23.69 -6.81
N ASN A 553 -23.22 -23.84 -5.90
CA ASN A 553 -24.02 -22.74 -5.46
C ASN A 553 -23.15 -21.62 -4.89
N ALA A 554 -23.53 -20.38 -5.17
CA ALA A 554 -22.82 -19.22 -4.69
C ALA A 554 -23.76 -18.32 -3.87
N THR A 555 -23.21 -17.69 -2.84
CA THR A 555 -23.95 -16.78 -1.98
C THR A 555 -23.83 -15.36 -2.51
N GLY A 556 -24.98 -14.71 -2.76
CA GLY A 556 -25.07 -13.32 -3.19
C GLY A 556 -25.21 -12.35 -2.03
N VAL A 557 -24.52 -11.22 -2.12
CA VAL A 557 -24.72 -10.04 -1.27
C VAL A 557 -24.64 -8.80 -2.16
N GLY A 558 -25.76 -8.16 -2.41
CA GLY A 558 -25.84 -7.15 -3.46
C GLY A 558 -25.44 -7.73 -4.81
N GLN A 559 -24.49 -7.10 -5.49
CA GLN A 559 -23.92 -7.53 -6.76
C GLN A 559 -22.75 -8.53 -6.60
N MET A 560 -22.31 -8.81 -5.37
CA MET A 560 -21.21 -9.73 -5.08
C MET A 560 -21.71 -11.16 -4.99
N LEU A 561 -21.09 -12.08 -5.76
CA LEU A 561 -21.40 -13.51 -5.78
C LEU A 561 -20.18 -14.30 -5.36
N THR A 562 -20.27 -15.07 -4.28
CA THR A 562 -19.15 -15.84 -3.71
C THR A 562 -19.46 -17.34 -3.72
N SER A 563 -18.58 -18.13 -4.30
CA SER A 563 -18.70 -19.59 -4.36
C SER A 563 -18.59 -20.23 -2.97
N SER A 564 -19.49 -21.16 -2.66
CA SER A 564 -19.59 -21.76 -1.32
C SER A 564 -18.84 -23.09 -1.17
N SER A 565 -18.43 -23.74 -2.27
CA SER A 565 -17.82 -25.09 -2.21
C SER A 565 -17.02 -25.45 -3.47
N GLY A 566 -16.33 -26.60 -3.41
CA GLY A 566 -15.52 -27.13 -4.52
C GLY A 566 -14.23 -26.34 -4.74
N ASN A 567 -13.61 -26.53 -5.91
CA ASN A 567 -12.34 -25.85 -6.24
C ASN A 567 -12.46 -24.33 -6.33
N SER A 568 -13.66 -23.81 -6.57
CA SER A 568 -13.94 -22.36 -6.59
C SER A 568 -14.33 -21.80 -5.21
N GLN A 569 -14.32 -22.58 -4.14
CA GLN A 569 -14.73 -22.14 -2.80
C GLN A 569 -14.01 -20.84 -2.39
N GLY A 570 -14.81 -19.82 -1.98
CA GLY A 570 -14.29 -18.53 -1.57
C GLY A 570 -13.94 -17.57 -2.71
N LEU A 571 -14.05 -18.02 -3.98
CA LEU A 571 -13.92 -17.15 -5.14
C LEU A 571 -15.13 -16.22 -5.22
N SER A 572 -14.87 -14.93 -5.26
CA SER A 572 -15.91 -13.88 -5.28
C SER A 572 -15.80 -13.04 -6.55
N ILE A 573 -16.94 -12.75 -7.15
CA ILE A 573 -17.07 -11.93 -8.36
C ILE A 573 -18.10 -10.81 -8.14
N LEU A 574 -17.91 -9.70 -8.84
CA LEU A 574 -18.89 -8.62 -8.95
C LEU A 574 -19.66 -8.78 -10.26
N VAL A 575 -20.99 -8.80 -10.19
CA VAL A 575 -21.89 -8.89 -11.37
C VAL A 575 -22.60 -7.55 -11.52
N SER A 576 -22.13 -6.72 -12.48
CA SER A 576 -22.59 -5.34 -12.66
C SER A 576 -23.86 -5.20 -13.48
N GLY A 577 -24.53 -6.30 -13.84
CA GLY A 577 -25.75 -6.33 -14.66
C GLY A 577 -25.66 -7.31 -15.82
N GLY A 578 -26.38 -7.04 -16.91
CA GLY A 578 -26.46 -7.91 -18.08
C GLY A 578 -27.69 -8.81 -18.08
N ILE A 579 -27.56 -10.02 -18.60
CA ILE A 579 -28.64 -11.02 -18.67
C ILE A 579 -28.37 -12.16 -17.67
N THR A 580 -29.42 -12.87 -17.31
CA THR A 580 -29.32 -14.16 -16.59
C THR A 580 -28.89 -15.28 -17.57
N GLY A 581 -28.36 -16.38 -17.02
CA GLY A 581 -27.83 -17.53 -17.78
C GLY A 581 -26.31 -17.61 -17.68
N ALA A 582 -25.71 -18.29 -18.67
CA ALA A 582 -24.26 -18.46 -18.75
C ALA A 582 -23.56 -17.10 -19.00
N ARG A 583 -22.60 -16.77 -18.16
CA ARG A 583 -21.85 -15.51 -18.17
C ARG A 583 -20.34 -15.73 -18.38
N GLY A 584 -20.01 -16.70 -19.25
CA GLY A 584 -18.61 -17.02 -19.52
C GLY A 584 -17.91 -17.69 -18.34
N THR A 585 -16.67 -17.30 -18.13
CA THR A 585 -15.80 -17.90 -17.10
C THR A 585 -15.12 -16.83 -16.24
N VAL A 586 -14.80 -17.20 -15.01
CA VAL A 586 -13.84 -16.48 -14.16
C VAL A 586 -12.62 -17.37 -13.94
N SER A 587 -11.44 -16.84 -14.18
CA SER A 587 -10.16 -17.51 -13.97
C SER A 587 -9.49 -16.97 -12.71
N TYR A 588 -8.79 -17.85 -11.98
CA TYR A 588 -7.96 -17.51 -10.83
C TYR A 588 -6.62 -18.24 -10.93
N SER A 589 -5.52 -17.53 -10.76
CA SER A 589 -4.15 -18.06 -10.75
C SER A 589 -3.42 -17.63 -9.48
N ASN A 590 -2.62 -18.55 -8.92
CA ASN A 590 -1.69 -18.22 -7.84
C ASN A 590 -0.37 -17.63 -8.34
N GLY A 591 0.01 -17.87 -9.58
CA GLY A 591 1.28 -17.43 -10.16
C GLY A 591 2.53 -17.97 -9.44
N TYR A 592 3.66 -17.95 -10.15
CA TYR A 592 4.93 -18.49 -9.64
C TYR A 592 5.49 -17.69 -8.47
N ALA A 593 5.49 -16.34 -8.56
CA ALA A 593 6.06 -15.50 -7.52
C ALA A 593 5.25 -15.58 -6.23
N TYR A 594 3.92 -15.61 -6.32
CA TYR A 594 3.05 -15.76 -5.15
C TYR A 594 3.27 -17.13 -4.47
N THR A 595 3.30 -18.22 -5.25
CA THR A 595 3.51 -19.58 -4.74
C THR A 595 4.88 -19.73 -4.09
N MET A 596 5.95 -19.23 -4.74
CA MET A 596 7.29 -19.23 -4.17
C MET A 596 7.38 -18.38 -2.90
N ASN A 597 6.79 -17.18 -2.90
CA ASN A 597 6.81 -16.33 -1.70
C ASN A 597 6.17 -17.01 -0.49
N ASN A 598 5.04 -17.68 -0.68
CA ASN A 598 4.38 -18.44 0.38
C ASN A 598 5.24 -19.61 0.89
N TYR A 599 5.89 -20.34 -0.03
CA TYR A 599 6.83 -21.39 0.31
C TYR A 599 8.01 -20.86 1.12
N LEU A 600 8.67 -19.76 0.67
CA LEU A 600 9.79 -19.14 1.37
C LEU A 600 9.38 -18.57 2.73
N THR A 601 8.16 -18.02 2.84
CA THR A 601 7.60 -17.57 4.13
C THR A 601 7.49 -18.75 5.11
N SER A 602 7.05 -19.92 4.63
CA SER A 602 6.97 -21.11 5.47
C SER A 602 8.36 -21.61 5.91
N LEU A 603 9.37 -21.54 5.03
CA LEU A 603 10.75 -21.93 5.36
C LEU A 603 11.38 -21.03 6.41
N LEU A 604 11.08 -19.73 6.38
CA LEU A 604 11.62 -18.72 7.31
C LEU A 604 10.81 -18.60 8.61
N SER A 605 9.66 -19.24 8.70
CA SER A 605 8.82 -19.21 9.90
C SER A 605 9.52 -19.83 11.11
N SER A 606 9.02 -19.58 12.32
CA SER A 606 9.56 -20.16 13.57
C SER A 606 9.52 -21.69 13.61
N SER A 607 8.59 -22.32 12.87
CA SER A 607 8.47 -23.77 12.67
C SER A 607 9.03 -24.25 11.33
N GLY A 608 9.63 -23.38 10.55
CA GLY A 608 10.15 -23.68 9.22
C GLY A 608 11.39 -24.57 9.27
N ALA A 609 11.66 -25.30 8.17
CA ALA A 609 12.73 -26.29 8.09
C ALA A 609 14.13 -25.69 8.36
N LEU A 610 14.40 -24.46 7.92
CA LEU A 610 15.66 -23.77 8.17
C LEU A 610 15.82 -23.39 9.65
N THR A 611 14.76 -22.86 10.27
CA THR A 611 14.76 -22.50 11.69
C THR A 611 14.89 -23.74 12.56
N SER A 612 14.19 -24.83 12.24
CA SER A 612 14.30 -26.11 12.95
C SER A 612 15.71 -26.69 12.89
N SER A 613 16.35 -26.68 11.70
CA SER A 613 17.73 -27.15 11.54
C SER A 613 18.74 -26.31 12.33
N THR A 614 18.57 -24.99 12.38
CA THR A 614 19.43 -24.11 13.19
C THR A 614 19.23 -24.31 14.69
N ASN A 615 17.99 -24.52 15.14
CA ASN A 615 17.67 -24.81 16.55
C ASN A 615 18.25 -26.15 16.97
N GLU A 616 18.17 -27.20 16.15
CA GLU A 616 18.80 -28.50 16.39
C GLU A 616 20.31 -28.36 16.54
N LEU A 617 20.99 -27.64 15.65
CA LEU A 617 22.42 -27.40 15.76
C LEU A 617 22.79 -26.64 17.03
N ASN A 618 22.03 -25.64 17.44
CA ASN A 618 22.25 -24.92 18.69
C ASN A 618 22.07 -25.84 19.91
N THR A 619 21.09 -26.73 19.90
CA THR A 619 20.88 -27.75 20.94
C THR A 619 22.08 -28.70 21.00
N ASN A 620 22.51 -29.21 19.83
CA ASN A 620 23.67 -30.11 19.75
C ASN A 620 24.96 -29.43 20.26
N ILE A 621 25.19 -28.14 19.94
CA ILE A 621 26.32 -27.35 20.46
C ILE A 621 26.25 -27.27 22.00
N SER A 622 25.06 -26.97 22.53
CA SER A 622 24.85 -26.90 24.00
C SER A 622 25.12 -28.23 24.68
N ASP A 623 24.68 -29.34 24.09
CA ASP A 623 24.85 -30.66 24.66
C ASP A 623 26.31 -31.12 24.60
N VAL A 624 27.03 -30.83 23.52
CA VAL A 624 28.49 -31.06 23.44
C VAL A 624 29.23 -30.20 24.48
N ALA A 625 28.81 -28.94 24.70
CA ALA A 625 29.41 -28.09 25.74
C ALA A 625 29.22 -28.67 27.15
N LYS A 626 28.03 -29.25 27.46
CA LYS A 626 27.79 -29.96 28.73
C LYS A 626 28.68 -31.20 28.87
N GLN A 627 28.87 -31.97 27.78
CA GLN A 627 29.77 -33.14 27.78
C GLN A 627 31.23 -32.73 28.05
N ILE A 628 31.72 -31.67 27.39
CA ILE A 628 33.05 -31.12 27.63
C ILE A 628 33.22 -30.72 29.10
N ALA A 629 32.26 -30.00 29.68
CA ALA A 629 32.28 -29.58 31.08
C ALA A 629 32.33 -30.78 32.04
N SER A 630 31.55 -31.84 31.78
CA SER A 630 31.54 -33.07 32.55
C SER A 630 32.90 -33.81 32.50
N ILE A 631 33.50 -33.93 31.29
CA ILE A 631 34.83 -34.54 31.14
C ILE A 631 35.88 -33.68 31.84
N GLN A 632 35.85 -32.36 31.74
CA GLN A 632 36.78 -31.46 32.43
C GLN A 632 36.74 -31.65 33.96
N GLN A 633 35.55 -31.80 34.56
CA GLN A 633 35.41 -32.11 35.99
C GLN A 633 36.01 -33.47 36.33
N GLY A 634 35.79 -34.50 35.48
CA GLY A 634 36.40 -35.80 35.63
C GLY A 634 37.94 -35.75 35.54
N LEU A 635 38.48 -34.93 34.64
CA LEU A 635 39.93 -34.74 34.49
C LEU A 635 40.58 -34.10 35.74
N ILE A 636 39.89 -33.13 36.37
CA ILE A 636 40.34 -32.52 37.63
C ILE A 636 40.47 -33.59 38.71
N ALA A 637 39.48 -34.48 38.83
CA ALA A 637 39.51 -35.58 39.80
C ALA A 637 40.64 -36.60 39.50
N LYS A 638 40.83 -36.97 38.20
CA LYS A 638 41.91 -37.83 37.73
C LYS A 638 43.29 -37.21 38.00
N GLN A 639 43.46 -35.94 37.74
CA GLN A 639 44.72 -35.22 38.01
C GLN A 639 45.07 -35.27 39.51
N ALA A 640 44.08 -35.02 40.38
CA ALA A 640 44.27 -35.12 41.83
C ALA A 640 44.65 -36.53 42.24
N MET A 641 44.02 -37.56 41.69
CA MET A 641 44.34 -38.98 41.94
C MET A 641 45.76 -39.30 41.46
N TYR A 642 46.15 -39.03 40.24
CA TYR A 642 47.49 -39.27 39.71
C TYR A 642 48.56 -38.53 40.54
N THR A 643 48.28 -37.26 40.90
CA THR A 643 49.20 -36.50 41.76
C THR A 643 49.41 -37.19 43.12
N ALA A 644 48.35 -37.66 43.75
CA ALA A 644 48.44 -38.40 45.03
C ALA A 644 49.20 -39.70 44.87
N GLU A 645 48.90 -40.54 43.86
CA GLU A 645 49.55 -41.82 43.61
C GLU A 645 51.04 -41.68 43.34
N TYR A 646 51.40 -40.77 42.38
CA TYR A 646 52.84 -40.60 42.07
C TYR A 646 53.62 -39.89 43.18
N THR A 647 52.97 -39.04 44.00
CA THR A 647 53.58 -38.48 45.20
C THR A 647 53.84 -39.56 46.23
N ALA A 648 52.86 -40.47 46.46
CA ALA A 648 53.06 -41.61 47.36
C ALA A 648 54.18 -42.55 46.89
N LEU A 649 54.20 -42.81 45.53
CA LEU A 649 55.27 -43.62 44.93
C LEU A 649 56.66 -42.98 45.13
N ASN A 650 56.76 -41.65 44.87
CA ASN A 650 58.01 -40.91 45.06
C ASN A 650 58.48 -40.92 46.51
N ASN A 651 57.53 -40.76 47.46
CA ASN A 651 57.84 -40.88 48.89
C ASN A 651 58.36 -42.32 49.28
N MET A 652 57.71 -43.36 48.74
CA MET A 652 58.15 -44.74 48.93
C MET A 652 59.55 -44.97 48.35
N MET A 653 59.82 -44.50 47.12
CA MET A 653 61.17 -44.60 46.52
C MET A 653 62.24 -43.86 47.35
N THR A 654 61.90 -42.67 47.88
CA THR A 654 62.77 -41.89 48.72
C THR A 654 63.09 -42.65 50.00
N THR A 655 62.06 -43.29 50.63
CA THR A 655 62.25 -44.14 51.84
C THR A 655 63.08 -45.35 51.52
N MET A 656 62.84 -46.06 50.39
CA MET A 656 63.66 -47.20 49.96
C MET A 656 65.12 -46.78 49.68
N THR A 657 65.33 -45.63 49.06
CA THR A 657 66.67 -45.09 48.80
C THR A 657 67.39 -44.76 50.09
N SER A 658 66.69 -44.12 51.04
CA SER A 658 67.23 -43.85 52.39
C SER A 658 67.59 -45.14 53.14
N THR A 659 66.72 -46.15 53.08
CA THR A 659 66.96 -47.48 53.68
C THR A 659 68.15 -48.17 53.00
N SER A 660 68.24 -48.15 51.67
CA SER A 660 69.37 -48.68 50.89
C SER A 660 70.68 -47.96 51.23
N ALA A 661 70.70 -46.64 51.33
CA ALA A 661 71.85 -45.85 51.74
C ALA A 661 72.28 -46.20 53.16
N PHE A 662 71.29 -46.34 54.07
CA PHE A 662 71.55 -46.78 55.44
C PHE A 662 72.16 -48.19 55.47
N LEU A 663 71.64 -49.19 54.78
CA LEU A 663 72.17 -50.53 54.64
C LEU A 663 73.55 -50.52 54.02
N THR A 664 73.83 -49.75 52.97
CA THR A 664 75.14 -49.60 52.35
C THR A 664 76.15 -49.03 53.37
N GLN A 665 75.74 -48.04 54.15
CA GLN A 665 76.58 -47.45 55.20
C GLN A 665 76.83 -48.42 56.33
N GLN A 666 75.88 -49.30 56.67
CA GLN A 666 76.08 -50.36 57.67
C GLN A 666 77.03 -51.46 57.16
N LEU A 667 76.85 -51.88 55.88
CA LEU A 667 77.73 -52.87 55.24
C LEU A 667 79.18 -52.37 55.06
N SER A 668 79.39 -51.08 54.88
CA SER A 668 80.73 -50.48 54.78
C SER A 668 81.47 -50.37 56.12
N LYS A 669 80.77 -50.66 57.25
CA LYS A 669 81.34 -50.68 58.60
C LYS A 669 81.61 -52.07 59.11
N LEU A 670 81.22 -53.11 58.37
CA LEU A 670 81.60 -54.50 58.61
C LEU A 670 82.86 -54.87 57.80
#